data_33151bbc80820d616a614b8c0cb501cb
#
_entry.id   33151bbc80820d616a614b8c0cb501cb
#
_cell.length_a   1.000
_cell.length_b   1.000
_cell.length_c   1.000
_cell.angle_alpha   90.00
_cell.angle_beta   90.00
_cell.angle_gamma   90.00
#
_symmetry.space_group_name_H-M   'P 1'
#
loop_
_entity.id
_entity.type
_entity.pdbx_description
1 polymer ?
#
loop_
_entity_poly.entity_id
_entity_poly.type
_entity_poly.pdbx_seq_one_letter_code
_entity_poly.pdbx_strand_id
1 'polypeptide(L)'
;MNIDILRELNDSQRVAVEYCDGASLVIAGAGSGKTRVLTYKIAWLLEQGMKPWQILALTFTNKAAREMKDRIGRLVGEEQARYLQMGTFHSVFARILRAEADKIGYNANFTIYDQTDARSLVKTIIKEMGLDDKVYKPSSVADRISLAKNHLLLPQAYQQSAWAADDATQKRPQVANIYIRYAERCRQANAMDFDDLLVQTWVLFEKNEEVRQKYVEKFGFVLVDEYQDTNYAQQQIVYLLTKERQKVCVVGDDAQSIYSFRGANIDNILNFQSQYNNAKLFKLEQNYRSTQLIVQAANSLIRRNERQIPKNVFSKNEHGEKLQLKPAYSDREEALIVTQDIKKLKRQDNCNWSDFAILYRTNSQSRSFEEQMRKDGIPYRIYGGLSFYQRKEIKDVIAYFRLIANPDDEEAFKRIINYPARGIGDTTVGKIIQTAQAYGVSLWRVIKDPVLFPMDVSKGTMTKIQNFRQLIEGWIERLQTEDAYTLGHDIIMNSGISKDIYSGRNPEDISRQENLEEFLGGMQDFVESRREEDMGDEVYLPDFLQEVALLTDLDSDDGDSNDKVVLMTVHAAKGLEFPTVFVVGLEENIFPSPMCTNSMRELEEERRLLYVAITRAEKHCILTCAQNRFRYGRMEYDTPSRFIRDIDPELLQVHSEAGGAGSFGAPQRKAYNRYDGGAYGTGTTGGYSRSSRYESEGPEWMQNPRPVATQFKADPKPRAVAPRQPEKPVNPFGANFKRVYNAVAPRPMASAPSASDLREGARIEHMRFGVGTVVRIEGTGENTKATVEFTNAGTKQLLLKFAKFKVIG
;
A
#
# COMPACT_ATOMS: atom_id res chain seq x y z
N MET A 1 10.33 -5.39 -37.83
CA MET A 1 9.50 -4.19 -37.74
C MET A 1 10.45 -3.01 -37.52
N ASN A 2 10.67 -2.18 -38.52
CA ASN A 2 11.46 -0.96 -38.36
C ASN A 2 10.52 0.17 -37.92
N ILE A 3 10.03 0.11 -36.72
CA ILE A 3 9.42 1.27 -36.10
C ILE A 3 10.58 1.97 -35.42
N ASP A 4 10.86 3.20 -35.84
CA ASP A 4 11.85 4.04 -35.18
C ASP A 4 11.30 4.44 -33.80
N ILE A 5 11.39 3.48 -32.86
CA ILE A 5 10.88 3.59 -31.48
C ILE A 5 11.38 4.87 -30.84
N LEU A 6 12.52 5.36 -31.25
CA LEU A 6 13.17 6.52 -30.64
C LEU A 6 12.60 7.87 -31.11
N ARG A 7 11.79 7.90 -32.21
CA ARG A 7 11.22 9.17 -32.71
C ARG A 7 10.29 9.88 -31.72
N GLU A 8 9.62 9.13 -30.88
CA GLU A 8 8.71 9.70 -29.90
C GLU A 8 9.39 10.24 -28.62
N LEU A 9 10.70 10.06 -28.50
CA LEU A 9 11.49 10.50 -27.34
C LEU A 9 12.15 11.85 -27.61
N ASN A 10 12.21 12.69 -26.58
CA ASN A 10 13.08 13.85 -26.65
C ASN A 10 14.57 13.43 -26.56
N ASP A 11 15.48 14.34 -26.83
CA ASP A 11 16.91 14.03 -26.91
C ASP A 11 17.45 13.45 -25.59
N SER A 12 17.07 14.02 -24.42
CA SER A 12 17.49 13.52 -23.13
C SER A 12 16.96 12.11 -22.83
N GLN A 13 15.71 11.83 -23.18
CA GLN A 13 15.10 10.52 -23.04
C GLN A 13 15.79 9.50 -23.97
N ARG A 14 16.04 9.89 -25.23
CA ARG A 14 16.69 9.05 -26.24
C ARG A 14 18.07 8.60 -25.78
N VAL A 15 18.93 9.53 -25.36
CA VAL A 15 20.27 9.21 -24.90
C VAL A 15 20.24 8.26 -23.69
N ALA A 16 19.29 8.45 -22.76
CA ALA A 16 19.13 7.56 -21.62
C ALA A 16 18.67 6.15 -22.04
N VAL A 17 17.79 6.05 -23.07
CA VAL A 17 17.29 4.77 -23.61
C VAL A 17 18.39 4.03 -24.37
N GLU A 18 19.18 4.69 -25.18
CA GLU A 18 20.24 4.08 -25.99
C GLU A 18 21.43 3.56 -25.14
N TYR A 19 21.70 4.19 -24.00
CA TYR A 19 22.85 3.83 -23.18
C TYR A 19 22.71 2.46 -22.50
N CYS A 20 23.45 1.46 -22.95
CA CYS A 20 23.43 0.08 -22.44
C CYS A 20 24.80 -0.46 -21.99
N ASP A 21 25.85 0.35 -22.00
CA ASP A 21 27.22 -0.13 -21.78
C ASP A 21 27.64 -0.28 -20.31
N GLY A 22 26.85 0.21 -19.39
CA GLY A 22 27.15 0.16 -17.96
C GLY A 22 25.96 0.55 -17.07
N ALA A 23 26.27 0.78 -15.80
CA ALA A 23 25.28 1.27 -14.85
C ALA A 23 24.81 2.69 -15.22
N SER A 24 23.54 2.94 -15.10
CA SER A 24 22.95 4.25 -15.38
C SER A 24 21.90 4.64 -14.34
N LEU A 25 21.98 5.92 -13.93
CA LEU A 25 21.00 6.57 -13.07
C LEU A 25 20.26 7.61 -13.91
N VAL A 26 18.95 7.47 -14.03
CA VAL A 26 18.08 8.44 -14.69
C VAL A 26 17.30 9.21 -13.63
N ILE A 27 17.73 10.46 -13.40
CA ILE A 27 17.02 11.39 -12.52
C ILE A 27 15.94 12.09 -13.33
N ALA A 28 14.71 11.89 -12.94
CA ALA A 28 13.55 12.29 -13.72
C ALA A 28 12.55 13.05 -12.85
N GLY A 29 12.42 14.36 -13.08
CA GLY A 29 11.44 15.19 -12.37
C GLY A 29 10.00 14.66 -12.46
N ALA A 30 9.12 15.18 -11.63
CA ALA A 30 7.70 14.85 -11.72
C ALA A 30 7.18 15.12 -13.14
N GLY A 31 6.37 14.20 -13.70
CA GLY A 31 5.77 14.36 -15.03
C GLY A 31 6.76 14.37 -16.22
N SER A 32 8.04 13.95 -16.02
CA SER A 32 9.04 13.95 -17.09
C SER A 32 9.10 12.67 -17.93
N GLY A 33 8.20 11.71 -17.68
CA GLY A 33 8.13 10.48 -18.45
C GLY A 33 9.08 9.37 -17.97
N LYS A 34 9.29 9.22 -16.64
CA LYS A 34 10.05 8.12 -16.03
C LYS A 34 9.72 6.75 -16.61
N THR A 35 8.44 6.37 -16.53
CA THR A 35 7.92 5.10 -17.03
C THR A 35 8.11 4.97 -18.55
N ARG A 36 8.00 6.08 -19.29
CA ARG A 36 8.25 6.09 -20.73
C ARG A 36 9.68 5.70 -21.05
N VAL A 37 10.66 6.27 -20.37
CA VAL A 37 12.08 5.90 -20.58
C VAL A 37 12.32 4.43 -20.27
N LEU A 38 11.75 3.89 -19.19
CA LEU A 38 11.87 2.47 -18.86
C LEU A 38 11.25 1.55 -19.92
N THR A 39 10.02 1.85 -20.35
CA THR A 39 9.33 1.03 -21.36
C THR A 39 10.05 1.05 -22.69
N TYR A 40 10.52 2.21 -23.14
CA TYR A 40 11.28 2.36 -24.37
C TYR A 40 12.68 1.73 -24.28
N LYS A 41 13.32 1.77 -23.11
CA LYS A 41 14.59 1.08 -22.88
C LYS A 41 14.43 -0.45 -22.97
N ILE A 42 13.35 -1.01 -22.42
CA ILE A 42 13.05 -2.43 -22.58
C ILE A 42 12.84 -2.76 -24.06
N ALA A 43 12.04 -1.98 -24.76
CA ALA A 43 11.84 -2.15 -26.20
C ALA A 43 13.15 -2.08 -26.99
N TRP A 44 14.01 -1.12 -26.67
CA TRP A 44 15.35 -0.97 -27.26
C TRP A 44 16.23 -2.19 -27.00
N LEU A 45 16.28 -2.70 -25.77
CA LEU A 45 17.06 -3.90 -25.42
C LEU A 45 16.60 -5.14 -26.21
N LEU A 46 15.29 -5.29 -26.41
CA LEU A 46 14.71 -6.36 -27.22
C LEU A 46 15.10 -6.22 -28.72
N GLU A 47 15.09 -5.00 -29.25
CA GLU A 47 15.56 -4.74 -30.63
C GLU A 47 17.06 -5.00 -30.81
N GLN A 48 17.88 -4.77 -29.77
CA GLN A 48 19.29 -5.12 -29.77
C GLN A 48 19.54 -6.65 -29.65
N GLY A 49 18.48 -7.47 -29.68
CA GLY A 49 18.56 -8.92 -29.69
C GLY A 49 18.57 -9.58 -28.30
N MET A 50 18.39 -8.81 -27.22
CA MET A 50 18.24 -9.38 -25.88
C MET A 50 16.92 -10.14 -25.79
N LYS A 51 16.93 -11.29 -25.14
CA LYS A 51 15.71 -12.10 -24.99
C LYS A 51 14.85 -11.56 -23.85
N PRO A 52 13.49 -11.61 -23.95
CA PRO A 52 12.61 -11.07 -22.93
C PRO A 52 12.90 -11.59 -21.50
N TRP A 53 13.18 -12.88 -21.36
CA TRP A 53 13.49 -13.49 -20.05
C TRP A 53 14.85 -13.10 -19.46
N GLN A 54 15.69 -12.40 -20.22
CA GLN A 54 16.96 -11.85 -19.75
C GLN A 54 16.81 -10.43 -19.19
N ILE A 55 15.65 -9.83 -19.32
CA ILE A 55 15.37 -8.48 -18.82
C ILE A 55 14.56 -8.61 -17.52
N LEU A 56 15.14 -8.10 -16.43
CA LEU A 56 14.47 -7.98 -15.14
C LEU A 56 14.03 -6.53 -14.94
N ALA A 57 12.71 -6.29 -14.81
CA ALA A 57 12.16 -4.97 -14.52
C ALA A 57 11.42 -4.99 -13.17
N LEU A 58 11.91 -4.18 -12.22
CA LEU A 58 11.40 -4.07 -10.85
C LEU A 58 10.69 -2.75 -10.66
N THR A 59 9.50 -2.80 -10.07
CA THR A 59 8.70 -1.62 -9.73
C THR A 59 8.13 -1.74 -8.30
N PHE A 60 7.43 -0.70 -7.84
CA PHE A 60 6.96 -0.62 -6.45
C PHE A 60 5.55 -1.17 -6.26
N THR A 61 4.66 -1.06 -7.27
CA THR A 61 3.26 -1.49 -7.18
C THR A 61 2.89 -2.43 -8.32
N ASN A 62 1.95 -3.33 -8.06
CA ASN A 62 1.44 -4.26 -9.08
C ASN A 62 0.72 -3.50 -10.21
N LYS A 63 0.02 -2.40 -9.89
CA LYS A 63 -0.60 -1.52 -10.89
C LYS A 63 0.44 -0.96 -11.85
N ALA A 64 1.54 -0.41 -11.34
CA ALA A 64 2.64 0.09 -12.18
C ALA A 64 3.26 -1.02 -13.03
N ALA A 65 3.42 -2.23 -12.48
CA ALA A 65 3.93 -3.38 -13.23
C ALA A 65 2.99 -3.76 -14.38
N ARG A 66 1.68 -3.84 -14.14
CA ARG A 66 0.67 -4.13 -15.17
C ARG A 66 0.66 -3.05 -16.27
N GLU A 67 0.55 -1.80 -15.88
CA GLU A 67 0.54 -0.67 -16.81
C GLU A 67 1.81 -0.59 -17.67
N MET A 68 2.96 -0.85 -17.07
CA MET A 68 4.23 -0.91 -17.78
C MET A 68 4.25 -2.08 -18.78
N LYS A 69 3.77 -3.28 -18.38
CA LYS A 69 3.67 -4.45 -19.26
C LYS A 69 2.76 -4.20 -20.45
N ASP A 70 1.60 -3.58 -20.23
CA ASP A 70 0.65 -3.21 -21.30
C ASP A 70 1.26 -2.20 -22.29
N ARG A 71 2.00 -1.22 -21.76
CA ARG A 71 2.70 -0.24 -22.62
C ARG A 71 3.80 -0.89 -23.46
N ILE A 72 4.55 -1.81 -22.88
CA ILE A 72 5.57 -2.58 -23.60
C ILE A 72 4.91 -3.47 -24.65
N GLY A 73 3.79 -4.14 -24.32
CA GLY A 73 3.05 -4.98 -25.27
C GLY A 73 2.62 -4.21 -26.51
N ARG A 74 2.20 -2.94 -26.35
CA ARG A 74 1.87 -2.05 -27.48
C ARG A 74 3.09 -1.67 -28.34
N LEU A 75 4.29 -1.63 -27.75
CA LEU A 75 5.53 -1.24 -28.46
C LEU A 75 6.16 -2.41 -29.21
N VAL A 76 6.23 -3.60 -28.61
CA VAL A 76 7.00 -4.73 -29.11
C VAL A 76 6.16 -5.98 -29.39
N GLY A 77 4.86 -5.94 -29.11
CA GLY A 77 3.93 -7.06 -29.21
C GLY A 77 3.73 -7.81 -27.90
N GLU A 78 2.49 -8.25 -27.68
CA GLU A 78 2.07 -8.93 -26.45
C GLU A 78 2.86 -10.21 -26.16
N GLU A 79 3.20 -10.96 -27.22
CA GLU A 79 3.97 -12.19 -27.10
C GLU A 79 5.34 -11.96 -26.46
N GLN A 80 6.08 -10.93 -26.87
CA GLN A 80 7.38 -10.64 -26.28
C GLN A 80 7.24 -10.08 -24.85
N ALA A 81 6.25 -9.22 -24.61
CA ALA A 81 5.99 -8.65 -23.30
C ALA A 81 5.62 -9.71 -22.25
N ARG A 82 5.00 -10.81 -22.67
CA ARG A 82 4.61 -11.92 -21.79
C ARG A 82 5.80 -12.59 -21.08
N TYR A 83 6.92 -12.77 -21.77
CA TYR A 83 8.11 -13.45 -21.24
C TYR A 83 9.08 -12.55 -20.48
N LEU A 84 8.78 -11.25 -20.35
CA LEU A 84 9.58 -10.33 -19.53
C LEU A 84 9.51 -10.74 -18.05
N GLN A 85 10.65 -10.70 -17.37
CA GLN A 85 10.70 -10.87 -15.94
C GLN A 85 10.38 -9.53 -15.27
N MET A 86 9.10 -9.29 -15.02
CA MET A 86 8.61 -8.02 -14.49
C MET A 86 7.69 -8.22 -13.30
N GLY A 87 7.74 -7.28 -12.35
CA GLY A 87 6.87 -7.27 -11.18
C GLY A 87 7.37 -6.36 -10.07
N THR A 88 6.70 -6.41 -8.92
CA THR A 88 7.22 -5.77 -7.72
C THR A 88 8.42 -6.55 -7.18
N PHE A 89 9.28 -5.90 -6.38
CA PHE A 89 10.38 -6.56 -5.69
C PHE A 89 9.90 -7.84 -4.98
N HIS A 90 8.84 -7.71 -4.18
CA HIS A 90 8.31 -8.84 -3.41
C HIS A 90 7.77 -9.96 -4.31
N SER A 91 7.06 -9.65 -5.39
CA SER A 91 6.49 -10.67 -6.29
C SER A 91 7.57 -11.44 -7.05
N VAL A 92 8.59 -10.76 -7.53
CA VAL A 92 9.71 -11.41 -8.24
C VAL A 92 10.52 -12.26 -7.28
N PHE A 93 10.85 -11.73 -6.09
CA PHE A 93 11.68 -12.45 -5.13
C PHE A 93 10.94 -13.59 -4.44
N ALA A 94 9.64 -13.46 -4.20
CA ALA A 94 8.82 -14.59 -3.74
C ALA A 94 8.86 -15.77 -4.72
N ARG A 95 8.81 -15.51 -6.05
CA ARG A 95 8.97 -16.57 -7.06
C ARG A 95 10.35 -17.21 -7.03
N ILE A 96 11.41 -16.41 -6.88
CA ILE A 96 12.78 -16.92 -6.76
C ILE A 96 12.90 -17.77 -5.48
N LEU A 97 12.40 -17.29 -4.35
CA LEU A 97 12.43 -18.01 -3.08
C LEU A 97 11.66 -19.33 -3.14
N ARG A 98 10.53 -19.38 -3.84
CA ARG A 98 9.78 -20.65 -4.04
C ARG A 98 10.57 -21.66 -4.87
N ALA A 99 11.24 -21.17 -5.92
CA ALA A 99 12.07 -22.02 -6.79
C ALA A 99 13.33 -22.57 -6.08
N GLU A 100 13.86 -21.86 -5.09
CA GLU A 100 15.11 -22.21 -4.39
C GLU A 100 14.88 -22.44 -2.87
N ALA A 101 13.65 -22.76 -2.47
CA ALA A 101 13.25 -22.79 -1.06
C ALA A 101 14.09 -23.74 -0.21
N ASP A 102 14.46 -24.90 -0.76
CA ASP A 102 15.32 -25.91 -0.13
C ASP A 102 16.70 -25.35 0.27
N LYS A 103 17.26 -24.42 -0.51
CA LYS A 103 18.56 -23.79 -0.25
C LYS A 103 18.57 -22.89 0.98
N ILE A 104 17.40 -22.45 1.42
CA ILE A 104 17.23 -21.59 2.60
C ILE A 104 16.49 -22.28 3.77
N GLY A 105 16.18 -23.58 3.62
CA GLY A 105 15.52 -24.39 4.65
C GLY A 105 14.04 -24.12 4.83
N TYR A 106 13.34 -23.78 3.74
CA TYR A 106 11.89 -23.63 3.67
C TYR A 106 11.30 -24.61 2.66
N ASN A 107 10.01 -24.86 2.76
CA ASN A 107 9.26 -25.54 1.71
C ASN A 107 8.74 -24.51 0.69
N ALA A 108 8.56 -24.93 -0.56
CA ALA A 108 8.12 -24.02 -1.63
C ALA A 108 6.74 -23.39 -1.38
N ASN A 109 5.88 -24.02 -0.61
CA ASN A 109 4.53 -23.56 -0.25
C ASN A 109 4.49 -22.71 1.02
N PHE A 110 5.57 -22.00 1.36
CA PHE A 110 5.60 -21.12 2.53
C PHE A 110 4.48 -20.06 2.47
N THR A 111 3.91 -19.77 3.64
CA THR A 111 2.89 -18.71 3.79
C THR A 111 3.55 -17.34 3.87
N ILE A 112 2.91 -16.33 3.29
CA ILE A 112 3.31 -14.93 3.45
C ILE A 112 2.41 -14.30 4.53
N TYR A 113 3.00 -13.95 5.67
CA TYR A 113 2.32 -13.28 6.77
C TYR A 113 2.13 -11.79 6.48
N ASP A 114 0.93 -11.29 6.70
CA ASP A 114 0.67 -9.86 6.69
C ASP A 114 1.07 -9.20 8.03
N GLN A 115 0.92 -7.87 8.09
CA GLN A 115 1.27 -7.10 9.29
C GLN A 115 0.44 -7.51 10.53
N THR A 116 -0.81 -7.96 10.32
CA THR A 116 -1.67 -8.42 11.43
C THR A 116 -1.19 -9.75 11.98
N ASP A 117 -0.82 -10.68 11.11
CA ASP A 117 -0.26 -11.97 11.47
C ASP A 117 1.07 -11.80 12.21
N ALA A 118 1.96 -10.96 11.68
CA ALA A 118 3.24 -10.64 12.31
C ALA A 118 3.06 -10.06 13.74
N ARG A 119 2.14 -9.11 13.89
CA ARG A 119 1.81 -8.52 15.21
C ARG A 119 1.18 -9.53 16.16
N SER A 120 0.33 -10.42 15.66
CA SER A 120 -0.29 -11.49 16.44
C SER A 120 0.75 -12.47 16.98
N LEU A 121 1.69 -12.89 16.13
CA LEU A 121 2.80 -13.75 16.53
C LEU A 121 3.70 -13.08 17.57
N VAL A 122 4.09 -11.82 17.35
CA VAL A 122 4.87 -11.02 18.33
C VAL A 122 4.13 -10.92 19.68
N LYS A 123 2.81 -10.67 19.66
CA LYS A 123 2.00 -10.63 20.89
C LYS A 123 2.00 -11.97 21.63
N THR A 124 1.91 -13.06 20.90
CA THR A 124 1.98 -14.40 21.46
C THR A 124 3.33 -14.65 22.13
N ILE A 125 4.44 -14.30 21.48
CA ILE A 125 5.79 -14.43 22.01
C ILE A 125 6.00 -13.59 23.28
N ILE A 126 5.54 -12.33 23.28
CA ILE A 126 5.62 -11.45 24.45
C ILE A 126 4.91 -12.09 25.66
N LYS A 127 3.71 -12.65 25.44
CA LYS A 127 2.94 -13.35 26.46
C LYS A 127 3.64 -14.61 26.98
N GLU A 128 4.21 -15.42 26.08
CA GLU A 128 4.96 -16.64 26.42
C GLU A 128 6.23 -16.36 27.21
N MET A 129 6.88 -15.23 26.93
CA MET A 129 8.04 -14.76 27.68
C MET A 129 7.70 -14.13 29.05
N GLY A 130 6.41 -14.01 29.38
CA GLY A 130 5.95 -13.35 30.61
C GLY A 130 6.27 -11.86 30.68
N LEU A 131 6.40 -11.19 29.50
CA LEU A 131 6.73 -9.77 29.43
C LEU A 131 5.46 -8.91 29.49
N ASP A 132 5.60 -7.70 30.06
CA ASP A 132 4.51 -6.71 30.12
C ASP A 132 4.23 -6.11 28.72
N ASP A 133 3.02 -6.29 28.20
CA ASP A 133 2.59 -5.81 26.89
C ASP A 133 2.45 -4.28 26.81
N LYS A 134 2.41 -3.58 27.94
CA LYS A 134 2.46 -2.11 28.00
C LYS A 134 3.87 -1.57 27.72
N VAL A 135 4.90 -2.30 28.16
CA VAL A 135 6.31 -1.99 27.91
C VAL A 135 6.71 -2.46 26.50
N TYR A 136 6.39 -3.72 26.19
CA TYR A 136 6.65 -4.34 24.89
C TYR A 136 5.38 -4.34 24.04
N LYS A 137 4.93 -3.16 23.60
CA LYS A 137 3.74 -3.06 22.73
C LYS A 137 3.95 -3.88 21.46
N PRO A 138 3.09 -4.87 21.15
CA PRO A 138 3.31 -5.78 20.01
C PRO A 138 3.52 -5.07 18.67
N SER A 139 2.77 -3.99 18.42
CA SER A 139 2.96 -3.19 17.20
C SER A 139 4.35 -2.54 17.16
N SER A 140 4.78 -1.90 18.24
CA SER A 140 6.08 -1.22 18.31
C SER A 140 7.26 -2.18 18.18
N VAL A 141 7.13 -3.39 18.75
CA VAL A 141 8.16 -4.43 18.63
C VAL A 141 8.19 -5.00 17.21
N ALA A 142 7.04 -5.25 16.60
CA ALA A 142 6.95 -5.69 15.21
C ALA A 142 7.53 -4.65 14.24
N ASP A 143 7.21 -3.36 14.41
CA ASP A 143 7.76 -2.27 13.60
C ASP A 143 9.30 -2.17 13.77
N ARG A 144 9.83 -2.42 15.00
CA ARG A 144 11.28 -2.44 15.26
C ARG A 144 11.97 -3.63 14.57
N ILE A 145 11.34 -4.81 14.56
CA ILE A 145 11.84 -5.99 13.84
C ILE A 145 11.83 -5.74 12.34
N SER A 146 10.75 -5.20 11.79
CA SER A 146 10.63 -4.82 10.38
C SER A 146 11.76 -3.87 9.96
N LEU A 147 11.97 -2.82 10.74
CA LEU A 147 13.06 -1.86 10.48
C LEU A 147 14.44 -2.52 10.50
N ALA A 148 14.69 -3.45 11.43
CA ALA A 148 15.94 -4.20 11.49
C ALA A 148 16.13 -5.07 10.24
N LYS A 149 15.09 -5.77 9.79
CA LYS A 149 15.09 -6.56 8.56
C LYS A 149 15.39 -5.70 7.33
N ASN A 150 14.79 -4.53 7.21
CA ASN A 150 15.03 -3.60 6.12
C ASN A 150 16.49 -3.10 6.07
N HIS A 151 17.21 -3.16 7.19
CA HIS A 151 18.66 -2.89 7.28
C HIS A 151 19.52 -4.16 7.25
N LEU A 152 18.95 -5.32 6.93
CA LEU A 152 19.63 -6.62 6.89
C LEU A 152 20.30 -7.03 8.22
N LEU A 153 19.80 -6.51 9.34
CA LEU A 153 20.20 -6.91 10.67
C LEU A 153 19.48 -8.22 11.06
N LEU A 154 20.12 -9.34 10.82
CA LEU A 154 19.62 -10.65 11.20
C LEU A 154 19.52 -10.78 12.73
N PRO A 155 18.67 -11.68 13.30
CA PRO A 155 18.41 -11.75 14.74
C PRO A 155 19.66 -11.80 15.63
N GLN A 156 20.67 -12.60 15.26
CA GLN A 156 21.92 -12.75 15.99
C GLN A 156 22.78 -11.47 15.89
N ALA A 157 22.83 -10.84 14.70
CA ALA A 157 23.54 -9.59 14.50
C ALA A 157 22.86 -8.43 15.24
N TYR A 158 21.53 -8.44 15.30
CA TYR A 158 20.76 -7.45 16.04
C TYR A 158 21.11 -7.44 17.52
N GLN A 159 21.24 -8.62 18.14
CA GLN A 159 21.57 -8.76 19.56
C GLN A 159 22.89 -8.11 19.95
N GLN A 160 23.85 -8.04 19.00
CA GLN A 160 25.19 -7.45 19.18
C GLN A 160 25.27 -6.01 18.65
N SER A 161 24.18 -5.47 18.15
CA SER A 161 24.17 -4.16 17.49
C SER A 161 23.93 -3.01 18.47
N ALA A 162 24.26 -1.78 18.01
CA ALA A 162 23.88 -0.56 18.71
C ALA A 162 22.37 -0.43 18.92
N TRP A 163 21.56 -1.09 18.08
CA TRP A 163 20.09 -1.08 18.16
C TRP A 163 19.60 -1.82 19.40
N ALA A 164 20.22 -2.95 19.75
CA ALA A 164 19.89 -3.67 21.00
C ALA A 164 20.30 -2.85 22.24
N ALA A 165 21.42 -2.13 22.17
CA ALA A 165 21.85 -1.22 23.23
C ALA A 165 20.87 -0.03 23.39
N ASP A 166 20.39 0.55 22.29
CA ASP A 166 19.36 1.59 22.30
C ASP A 166 18.05 1.07 22.93
N ASP A 167 17.58 -0.11 22.55
CA ASP A 167 16.39 -0.72 23.15
C ASP A 167 16.55 -0.94 24.67
N ALA A 168 17.74 -1.32 25.12
CA ALA A 168 18.04 -1.45 26.53
C ALA A 168 17.96 -0.11 27.29
N THR A 169 18.46 0.97 26.69
CA THR A 169 18.33 2.34 27.25
C THR A 169 16.88 2.79 27.35
N GLN A 170 16.04 2.36 26.40
CA GLN A 170 14.61 2.57 26.39
C GLN A 170 13.81 1.61 27.29
N LYS A 171 14.49 0.88 28.20
CA LYS A 171 13.91 -0.13 29.11
C LYS A 171 13.22 -1.30 28.39
N ARG A 172 13.68 -1.66 27.20
CA ARG A 172 13.16 -2.78 26.39
C ARG A 172 14.26 -3.79 26.00
N PRO A 173 15.10 -4.29 26.90
CA PRO A 173 16.25 -5.13 26.58
C PRO A 173 15.90 -6.48 25.92
N GLN A 174 14.62 -6.92 26.00
CA GLN A 174 14.20 -8.22 25.46
C GLN A 174 13.80 -8.19 23.98
N VAL A 175 13.85 -7.04 23.29
CA VAL A 175 13.47 -6.95 21.86
C VAL A 175 14.31 -7.90 21.01
N ALA A 176 15.61 -8.02 21.26
CA ALA A 176 16.48 -8.96 20.55
C ALA A 176 16.04 -10.43 20.74
N ASN A 177 15.67 -10.82 21.96
CA ASN A 177 15.19 -12.18 22.24
C ASN A 177 13.82 -12.45 21.61
N ILE A 178 12.93 -11.43 21.58
CA ILE A 178 11.65 -11.53 20.87
C ILE A 178 11.91 -11.72 19.38
N TYR A 179 12.86 -10.99 18.77
CA TYR A 179 13.20 -11.12 17.37
C TYR A 179 13.75 -12.49 17.01
N ILE A 180 14.63 -13.05 17.84
CA ILE A 180 15.16 -14.43 17.67
C ILE A 180 14.00 -15.43 17.65
N ARG A 181 13.14 -15.40 18.68
CA ARG A 181 11.98 -16.31 18.75
C ARG A 181 10.99 -16.10 17.61
N TYR A 182 10.79 -14.86 17.18
CA TYR A 182 9.93 -14.55 16.04
C TYR A 182 10.45 -15.23 14.77
N ALA A 183 11.72 -15.10 14.46
CA ALA A 183 12.33 -15.72 13.30
C ALA A 183 12.30 -17.27 13.37
N GLU A 184 12.51 -17.86 14.55
CA GLU A 184 12.37 -19.30 14.77
C GLU A 184 10.95 -19.79 14.55
N ARG A 185 9.94 -19.07 15.07
CA ARG A 185 8.53 -19.42 14.89
C ARG A 185 8.06 -19.28 13.45
N CYS A 186 8.49 -18.25 12.74
CA CYS A 186 8.22 -18.12 11.30
C CYS A 186 8.80 -19.30 10.53
N ARG A 187 10.01 -19.73 10.85
CA ARG A 187 10.64 -20.89 10.23
C ARG A 187 9.89 -22.20 10.54
N GLN A 188 9.49 -22.42 11.78
CA GLN A 188 8.71 -23.60 12.20
C GLN A 188 7.35 -23.66 11.53
N ALA A 189 6.71 -22.51 11.35
CA ALA A 189 5.43 -22.37 10.66
C ALA A 189 5.55 -22.38 9.12
N ASN A 190 6.74 -22.59 8.58
CA ASN A 190 7.01 -22.42 7.14
C ASN A 190 6.39 -21.12 6.61
N ALA A 191 6.65 -20.01 7.29
CA ALA A 191 6.08 -18.70 6.96
C ALA A 191 7.17 -17.63 6.89
N MET A 192 6.94 -16.63 6.05
CA MET A 192 7.76 -15.43 5.89
C MET A 192 6.85 -14.22 5.95
N ASP A 193 7.24 -13.15 6.63
CA ASP A 193 6.57 -11.86 6.45
C ASP A 193 7.08 -11.13 5.18
N PHE A 194 6.52 -9.97 4.86
CA PHE A 194 6.94 -9.22 3.68
C PHE A 194 8.42 -8.85 3.69
N ASP A 195 8.95 -8.47 4.85
CA ASP A 195 10.37 -8.13 4.96
C ASP A 195 11.26 -9.36 4.81
N ASP A 196 10.80 -10.54 5.27
CA ASP A 196 11.53 -11.80 5.08
C ASP A 196 11.71 -12.17 3.61
N LEU A 197 10.77 -11.82 2.72
CA LEU A 197 10.94 -12.06 1.29
C LEU A 197 12.20 -11.38 0.75
N LEU A 198 12.52 -10.19 1.25
CA LEU A 198 13.74 -9.47 0.88
C LEU A 198 14.96 -10.04 1.61
N VAL A 199 14.86 -10.22 2.93
CA VAL A 199 15.96 -10.74 3.76
C VAL A 199 16.40 -12.11 3.31
N GLN A 200 15.46 -13.04 3.08
CA GLN A 200 15.78 -14.40 2.66
C GLN A 200 16.34 -14.44 1.22
N THR A 201 15.89 -13.55 0.33
CA THR A 201 16.48 -13.41 -1.00
C THR A 201 17.93 -12.93 -0.91
N TRP A 202 18.20 -11.94 -0.06
CA TRP A 202 19.57 -11.48 0.19
C TRP A 202 20.43 -12.61 0.78
N VAL A 203 19.92 -13.32 1.80
CA VAL A 203 20.62 -14.48 2.41
C VAL A 203 20.90 -15.56 1.38
N LEU A 204 19.93 -15.87 0.52
CA LEU A 204 20.07 -16.84 -0.57
C LEU A 204 21.24 -16.47 -1.49
N PHE A 205 21.28 -15.23 -1.97
CA PHE A 205 22.31 -14.77 -2.91
C PHE A 205 23.68 -14.56 -2.24
N GLU A 206 23.71 -14.20 -0.96
CA GLU A 206 24.98 -14.01 -0.23
C GLU A 206 25.63 -15.35 0.14
N LYS A 207 24.83 -16.35 0.54
CA LYS A 207 25.35 -17.63 1.02
C LYS A 207 25.47 -18.70 -0.06
N ASN A 208 24.76 -18.59 -1.17
CA ASN A 208 24.73 -19.59 -2.25
C ASN A 208 25.23 -18.99 -3.56
N GLU A 209 26.53 -19.02 -3.76
CA GLU A 209 27.19 -18.47 -4.95
C GLU A 209 26.63 -19.05 -6.26
N GLU A 210 26.40 -20.36 -6.31
CA GLU A 210 25.85 -21.02 -7.50
C GLU A 210 24.47 -20.49 -7.87
N VAL A 211 23.59 -20.31 -6.86
CA VAL A 211 22.26 -19.74 -7.08
C VAL A 211 22.39 -18.30 -7.55
N ARG A 212 23.24 -17.50 -6.90
CA ARG A 212 23.48 -16.11 -7.31
C ARG A 212 23.91 -16.05 -8.77
N GLN A 213 24.93 -16.82 -9.18
CA GLN A 213 25.43 -16.85 -10.55
C GLN A 213 24.37 -17.29 -11.56
N LYS A 214 23.57 -18.30 -11.24
CA LYS A 214 22.40 -18.69 -12.04
C LYS A 214 21.50 -17.48 -12.38
N TYR A 215 21.18 -16.61 -11.40
CA TYR A 215 20.32 -15.45 -11.64
C TYR A 215 21.06 -14.26 -12.24
N VAL A 216 22.35 -14.08 -11.98
CA VAL A 216 23.22 -13.12 -12.69
C VAL A 216 23.32 -13.44 -14.17
N GLU A 217 23.40 -14.73 -14.53
CA GLU A 217 23.41 -15.17 -15.92
C GLU A 217 22.04 -15.03 -16.57
N LYS A 218 20.97 -15.40 -15.85
CA LYS A 218 19.61 -15.28 -16.33
C LYS A 218 19.22 -13.83 -16.63
N PHE A 219 19.57 -12.88 -15.73
CA PHE A 219 19.19 -11.48 -15.86
C PHE A 219 20.32 -10.65 -16.50
N GLY A 220 20.31 -10.61 -17.83
CA GLY A 220 21.33 -9.88 -18.62
C GLY A 220 21.28 -8.36 -18.42
N PHE A 221 20.08 -7.81 -18.08
CA PHE A 221 19.89 -6.38 -17.77
C PHE A 221 18.83 -6.21 -16.69
N VAL A 222 19.10 -5.35 -15.70
CA VAL A 222 18.19 -5.05 -14.59
C VAL A 222 17.71 -3.59 -14.69
N LEU A 223 16.40 -3.39 -14.64
CA LEU A 223 15.77 -2.07 -14.61
C LEU A 223 15.01 -1.92 -13.30
N VAL A 224 15.11 -0.75 -12.67
CA VAL A 224 14.41 -0.46 -11.41
C VAL A 224 13.72 0.88 -11.54
N ASP A 225 12.39 0.88 -11.36
CA ASP A 225 11.57 2.10 -11.27
C ASP A 225 11.48 2.59 -9.82
N GLU A 226 11.20 3.88 -9.66
CA GLU A 226 11.02 4.54 -8.34
C GLU A 226 12.17 4.23 -7.36
N TYR A 227 13.41 4.22 -7.84
CA TYR A 227 14.58 3.77 -7.07
C TYR A 227 14.81 4.52 -5.75
N GLN A 228 14.34 5.76 -5.63
CA GLN A 228 14.39 6.57 -4.40
C GLN A 228 13.55 5.99 -3.25
N ASP A 229 12.63 5.07 -3.53
CA ASP A 229 11.76 4.43 -2.51
C ASP A 229 12.30 3.07 -2.07
N THR A 230 13.43 2.64 -2.61
CA THR A 230 14.04 1.37 -2.21
C THR A 230 14.61 1.43 -0.79
N ASN A 231 14.45 0.33 -0.04
CA ASN A 231 15.14 0.12 1.23
C ASN A 231 16.55 -0.44 1.00
N TYR A 232 17.34 -0.54 2.08
CA TYR A 232 18.70 -1.05 1.99
C TYR A 232 18.76 -2.51 1.51
N ALA A 233 17.82 -3.37 1.94
CA ALA A 233 17.77 -4.76 1.51
C ALA A 233 17.53 -4.89 -0.01
N GLN A 234 16.57 -4.13 -0.56
CA GLN A 234 16.30 -4.10 -2.00
C GLN A 234 17.51 -3.64 -2.81
N GLN A 235 18.17 -2.57 -2.34
CA GLN A 235 19.38 -2.06 -2.96
C GLN A 235 20.49 -3.11 -2.97
N GLN A 236 20.72 -3.81 -1.85
CA GLN A 236 21.75 -4.86 -1.76
C GLN A 236 21.47 -6.05 -2.68
N ILE A 237 20.21 -6.46 -2.82
CA ILE A 237 19.85 -7.53 -3.75
C ILE A 237 20.12 -7.12 -5.19
N VAL A 238 19.73 -5.90 -5.60
CA VAL A 238 20.02 -5.36 -6.93
C VAL A 238 21.54 -5.31 -7.16
N TYR A 239 22.29 -4.86 -6.17
CA TYR A 239 23.76 -4.81 -6.26
C TYR A 239 24.38 -6.20 -6.43
N LEU A 240 23.95 -7.21 -5.66
CA LEU A 240 24.44 -8.59 -5.79
C LEU A 240 24.20 -9.17 -7.19
N LEU A 241 23.06 -8.83 -7.81
CA LEU A 241 22.72 -9.27 -9.15
C LEU A 241 23.49 -8.54 -10.27
N THR A 242 24.00 -7.33 -10.00
CA THR A 242 24.49 -6.44 -11.08
C THR A 242 25.94 -6.00 -10.92
N LYS A 243 26.57 -6.19 -9.74
CA LYS A 243 27.94 -5.70 -9.44
C LYS A 243 29.01 -6.17 -10.44
N GLU A 244 28.89 -7.37 -10.98
CA GLU A 244 29.87 -7.94 -11.88
C GLU A 244 29.75 -7.39 -13.30
N ARG A 245 28.51 -7.37 -13.84
CA ARG A 245 28.24 -6.97 -15.23
C ARG A 245 27.94 -5.48 -15.38
N GLN A 246 27.56 -4.81 -14.30
CA GLN A 246 27.13 -3.41 -14.25
C GLN A 246 26.00 -3.04 -15.25
N LYS A 247 25.24 -4.04 -15.72
CA LYS A 247 24.11 -3.86 -16.63
C LYS A 247 22.84 -3.54 -15.84
N VAL A 248 22.74 -2.31 -15.35
CA VAL A 248 21.63 -1.83 -14.53
C VAL A 248 21.24 -0.42 -14.93
N CYS A 249 19.95 -0.16 -15.01
CA CYS A 249 19.37 1.16 -15.17
C CYS A 249 18.37 1.41 -14.05
N VAL A 250 18.63 2.40 -13.20
CA VAL A 250 17.69 2.83 -12.17
C VAL A 250 17.09 4.17 -12.56
N VAL A 251 15.79 4.30 -12.38
CA VAL A 251 15.05 5.53 -12.65
C VAL A 251 14.37 5.99 -11.37
N GLY A 252 14.43 7.28 -11.08
CA GLY A 252 13.81 7.82 -9.90
C GLY A 252 13.81 9.34 -9.84
N ASP A 253 13.19 9.84 -8.78
CA ASP A 253 13.15 11.26 -8.42
C ASP A 253 13.41 11.41 -6.91
N ASP A 254 14.57 11.84 -6.54
CA ASP A 254 14.92 12.08 -5.13
C ASP A 254 13.96 13.05 -4.43
N ALA A 255 13.36 14.00 -5.18
CA ALA A 255 12.33 14.90 -4.68
C ALA A 255 10.99 14.22 -4.39
N GLN A 256 10.81 12.95 -4.80
CA GLN A 256 9.62 12.14 -4.52
C GLN A 256 9.89 10.99 -3.53
N SER A 257 11.00 11.00 -2.79
CA SER A 257 11.30 10.04 -1.72
C SER A 257 10.49 10.38 -0.47
N ILE A 258 9.39 9.64 -0.24
CA ILE A 258 8.39 9.92 0.81
C ILE A 258 7.97 8.67 1.61
N TYR A 259 8.73 7.59 1.55
CA TYR A 259 8.41 6.32 2.22
C TYR A 259 9.46 5.88 3.24
N SER A 260 10.17 6.82 3.89
CA SER A 260 11.16 6.46 4.92
C SER A 260 10.53 5.72 6.11
N PHE A 261 9.28 6.03 6.44
CA PHE A 261 8.51 5.33 7.47
C PHE A 261 8.23 3.84 7.13
N ARG A 262 8.42 3.44 5.86
CA ARG A 262 8.39 2.05 5.37
C ARG A 262 9.79 1.49 5.10
N GLY A 263 10.83 2.14 5.60
CA GLY A 263 12.21 1.71 5.44
C GLY A 263 12.90 2.20 4.17
N ALA A 264 12.25 3.01 3.31
CA ALA A 264 12.90 3.59 2.14
C ALA A 264 14.11 4.46 2.56
N ASN A 265 15.17 4.38 1.77
CA ASN A 265 16.38 5.13 2.05
C ASN A 265 16.82 5.96 0.83
N ILE A 266 16.63 7.27 0.93
CA ILE A 266 17.02 8.19 -0.13
C ILE A 266 18.52 8.11 -0.48
N ASP A 267 19.36 7.67 0.46
CA ASP A 267 20.79 7.51 0.22
C ASP A 267 21.10 6.50 -0.89
N ASN A 268 20.18 5.57 -1.16
CA ASN A 268 20.35 4.61 -2.24
C ASN A 268 20.46 5.31 -3.61
N ILE A 269 19.61 6.31 -3.86
CA ILE A 269 19.65 7.04 -5.13
C ILE A 269 20.75 8.12 -5.13
N LEU A 270 20.95 8.81 -4.00
CA LEU A 270 21.97 9.85 -3.89
C LEU A 270 23.38 9.29 -4.07
N ASN A 271 23.65 8.08 -3.57
CA ASN A 271 24.95 7.43 -3.59
C ASN A 271 25.11 6.40 -4.72
N PHE A 272 24.17 6.29 -5.66
CA PHE A 272 24.22 5.28 -6.73
C PHE A 272 25.52 5.36 -7.54
N GLN A 273 25.97 6.56 -7.92
CA GLN A 273 27.18 6.75 -8.71
C GLN A 273 28.47 6.33 -8.00
N SER A 274 28.48 6.34 -6.66
CA SER A 274 29.63 5.86 -5.87
C SER A 274 29.67 4.34 -5.73
N GLN A 275 28.54 3.67 -5.97
CA GLN A 275 28.39 2.21 -5.86
C GLN A 275 28.86 1.48 -7.11
N TYR A 276 28.66 2.08 -8.28
CA TYR A 276 29.02 1.49 -9.57
C TYR A 276 30.11 2.32 -10.24
N ASN A 277 31.20 1.66 -10.60
CA ASN A 277 32.28 2.31 -11.33
C ASN A 277 31.78 2.86 -12.67
N ASN A 278 32.02 4.15 -12.92
CA ASN A 278 31.61 4.82 -14.16
C ASN A 278 30.11 4.87 -14.44
N ALA A 279 29.25 4.82 -13.40
CA ALA A 279 27.81 4.99 -13.58
C ALA A 279 27.50 6.35 -14.24
N LYS A 280 26.71 6.30 -15.33
CA LYS A 280 26.27 7.53 -16.01
C LYS A 280 25.01 8.10 -15.39
N LEU A 281 25.00 9.42 -15.25
CA LEU A 281 23.82 10.18 -14.81
C LEU A 281 23.14 10.84 -16.01
N PHE A 282 21.84 10.59 -16.15
CA PHE A 282 20.95 11.24 -17.10
C PHE A 282 19.91 12.04 -16.35
N LYS A 283 19.55 13.24 -16.86
CA LYS A 283 18.53 14.10 -16.26
C LYS A 283 17.40 14.33 -17.23
N LEU A 284 16.16 14.03 -16.77
CA LEU A 284 14.93 14.30 -17.51
C LEU A 284 14.24 15.49 -16.83
N GLU A 285 14.43 16.68 -17.40
CA GLU A 285 14.01 17.93 -16.78
C GLU A 285 12.73 18.52 -17.41
N GLN A 286 12.29 18.05 -18.57
CA GLN A 286 11.06 18.51 -19.20
C GLN A 286 9.84 17.81 -18.59
N ASN A 287 8.97 18.60 -17.96
CA ASN A 287 7.66 18.14 -17.47
C ASN A 287 6.62 18.24 -18.59
N TYR A 288 5.81 17.19 -18.75
CA TYR A 288 4.73 17.09 -19.74
C TYR A 288 3.33 17.09 -19.11
N ARG A 289 3.24 17.14 -17.77
CA ARG A 289 1.99 17.05 -17.03
C ARG A 289 1.39 18.41 -16.73
N SER A 290 2.14 19.23 -16.01
CA SER A 290 1.61 20.40 -15.32
C SER A 290 1.86 21.70 -16.12
N THR A 291 1.09 22.74 -15.82
CA THR A 291 1.35 24.09 -16.29
C THR A 291 2.67 24.64 -15.77
N GLN A 292 3.20 25.69 -16.40
CA GLN A 292 4.50 26.26 -16.07
C GLN A 292 4.54 26.79 -14.63
N LEU A 293 3.50 27.48 -14.18
CA LEU A 293 3.49 28.08 -12.82
C LEU A 293 3.42 27.01 -11.70
N ILE A 294 2.73 25.89 -11.91
CA ILE A 294 2.73 24.76 -10.98
C ILE A 294 4.15 24.19 -10.85
N VAL A 295 4.84 23.97 -11.99
CA VAL A 295 6.20 23.44 -11.98
C VAL A 295 7.18 24.42 -11.30
N GLN A 296 7.06 25.72 -11.55
CA GLN A 296 7.89 26.74 -10.90
C GLN A 296 7.67 26.77 -9.39
N ALA A 297 6.41 26.69 -8.93
CA ALA A 297 6.07 26.65 -7.51
C ALA A 297 6.63 25.41 -6.82
N ALA A 298 6.49 24.23 -7.44
CA ALA A 298 7.09 23.00 -6.93
C ALA A 298 8.62 23.07 -6.86
N ASN A 299 9.29 23.64 -7.86
CA ASN A 299 10.73 23.86 -7.85
C ASN A 299 11.16 24.82 -6.74
N SER A 300 10.42 25.92 -6.50
CA SER A 300 10.76 26.89 -5.47
C SER A 300 10.70 26.25 -4.07
N LEU A 301 9.67 25.41 -3.84
CA LEU A 301 9.51 24.65 -2.59
C LEU A 301 10.67 23.67 -2.37
N ILE A 302 10.93 22.80 -3.36
CA ILE A 302 11.88 21.69 -3.16
C ILE A 302 13.34 22.16 -3.11
N ARG A 303 13.65 23.32 -3.67
CA ARG A 303 15.00 23.93 -3.62
C ARG A 303 15.51 24.17 -2.21
N ARG A 304 14.62 24.19 -1.21
CA ARG A 304 14.96 24.36 0.20
C ARG A 304 15.56 23.11 0.84
N ASN A 305 15.43 21.93 0.19
CA ASN A 305 16.09 20.71 0.65
C ASN A 305 17.58 20.74 0.27
N GLU A 306 18.44 20.34 1.21
CA GLU A 306 19.88 20.24 0.97
C GLU A 306 20.26 18.91 0.33
N ARG A 307 19.60 17.82 0.76
CA ARG A 307 19.88 16.47 0.29
C ARG A 307 19.09 16.16 -0.98
N GLN A 308 19.63 16.54 -2.12
CA GLN A 308 19.02 16.34 -3.42
C GLN A 308 20.06 16.32 -4.56
N ILE A 309 19.69 15.73 -5.69
CA ILE A 309 20.44 15.80 -6.94
C ILE A 309 19.97 17.05 -7.71
N PRO A 310 20.85 18.02 -7.95
CA PRO A 310 20.47 19.27 -8.61
C PRO A 310 19.84 19.02 -9.99
N LYS A 311 18.62 19.53 -10.19
CA LYS A 311 17.88 19.48 -11.45
C LYS A 311 17.01 20.72 -11.59
N ASN A 312 16.71 21.11 -12.82
CA ASN A 312 15.82 22.24 -13.10
C ASN A 312 14.65 21.77 -13.99
N VAL A 313 13.56 21.37 -13.33
CA VAL A 313 12.37 20.90 -14.03
C VAL A 313 11.65 22.08 -14.68
N PHE A 314 11.30 21.98 -15.96
CA PHE A 314 10.59 23.01 -16.70
C PHE A 314 9.42 22.40 -17.51
N SER A 315 8.39 23.18 -17.76
CA SER A 315 7.28 22.80 -18.62
C SER A 315 7.21 23.66 -19.87
N LYS A 316 6.83 23.04 -20.99
CA LYS A 316 6.48 23.73 -22.25
C LYS A 316 4.96 23.83 -22.45
N ASN A 317 4.17 23.32 -21.51
CA ASN A 317 2.73 23.44 -21.51
C ASN A 317 2.32 24.92 -21.34
N GLU A 318 1.03 25.20 -21.29
CA GLU A 318 0.49 26.53 -21.02
C GLU A 318 1.07 27.15 -19.75
N HIS A 319 1.04 28.48 -19.69
CA HIS A 319 1.56 29.22 -18.53
C HIS A 319 0.80 28.84 -17.25
N GLY A 320 -0.52 28.72 -17.36
CA GLY A 320 -1.41 28.35 -16.27
C GLY A 320 -1.67 29.48 -15.27
N GLU A 321 -2.33 29.13 -14.17
CA GLU A 321 -2.65 30.03 -13.06
C GLU A 321 -1.67 29.85 -11.90
N LYS A 322 -1.54 30.90 -11.08
CA LYS A 322 -0.78 30.81 -9.80
C LYS A 322 -1.47 29.83 -8.87
N LEU A 323 -0.70 29.18 -7.99
CA LEU A 323 -1.28 28.38 -6.93
C LEU A 323 -2.17 29.28 -6.04
N GLN A 324 -3.40 28.83 -5.79
CA GLN A 324 -4.33 29.58 -4.96
C GLN A 324 -4.15 29.15 -3.50
N LEU A 325 -3.97 30.12 -2.59
CA LEU A 325 -3.97 29.89 -1.15
C LEU A 325 -5.24 30.45 -0.54
N LYS A 326 -6.05 29.59 0.09
CA LYS A 326 -7.35 29.93 0.69
C LYS A 326 -7.34 29.62 2.19
N PRO A 327 -7.04 30.61 3.04
CA PRO A 327 -7.18 30.46 4.48
C PRO A 327 -8.66 30.33 4.88
N ALA A 328 -8.94 29.45 5.84
CA ALA A 328 -10.24 29.27 6.46
C ALA A 328 -10.16 29.52 7.97
N TYR A 329 -11.26 29.89 8.60
CA TYR A 329 -11.34 30.01 10.03
C TYR A 329 -11.38 28.66 10.75
N SER A 330 -12.08 27.67 10.17
CA SER A 330 -12.23 26.36 10.75
C SER A 330 -12.16 25.24 9.69
N ASP A 331 -12.00 23.99 10.13
CA ASP A 331 -12.05 22.80 9.27
C ASP A 331 -13.39 22.65 8.51
N ARG A 332 -14.50 23.10 9.10
CA ARG A 332 -15.81 23.12 8.45
C ARG A 332 -15.89 24.16 7.34
N GLU A 333 -15.35 25.35 7.58
CA GLU A 333 -15.27 26.39 6.56
C GLU A 333 -14.31 26.01 5.44
N GLU A 334 -13.18 25.37 5.77
CA GLU A 334 -12.27 24.80 4.78
C GLU A 334 -13.00 23.82 3.84
N ALA A 335 -13.78 22.89 4.41
CA ALA A 335 -14.58 21.95 3.63
C ALA A 335 -15.64 22.66 2.75
N LEU A 336 -16.26 23.73 3.26
CA LEU A 336 -17.22 24.53 2.51
C LEU A 336 -16.54 25.24 1.32
N ILE A 337 -15.40 25.89 1.53
CA ILE A 337 -14.61 26.57 0.48
C ILE A 337 -14.26 25.57 -0.63
N VAL A 338 -13.72 24.41 -0.25
CA VAL A 338 -13.31 23.35 -1.20
C VAL A 338 -14.50 22.87 -2.03
N THR A 339 -15.64 22.57 -1.40
CA THR A 339 -16.82 22.06 -2.14
C THR A 339 -17.45 23.12 -3.04
N GLN A 340 -17.42 24.39 -2.66
CA GLN A 340 -17.85 25.50 -3.51
C GLN A 340 -16.93 25.68 -4.73
N ASP A 341 -15.61 25.60 -4.52
CA ASP A 341 -14.63 25.67 -5.61
C ASP A 341 -14.78 24.50 -6.59
N ILE A 342 -14.98 23.29 -6.10
CA ILE A 342 -15.26 22.12 -6.96
C ILE A 342 -16.49 22.39 -7.84
N LYS A 343 -17.59 22.86 -7.25
CA LYS A 343 -18.81 23.20 -8.03
C LYS A 343 -18.58 24.31 -9.04
N LYS A 344 -17.79 25.33 -8.67
CA LYS A 344 -17.44 26.45 -9.53
C LYS A 344 -16.59 26.00 -10.71
N LEU A 345 -15.46 25.32 -10.46
CA LEU A 345 -14.55 24.84 -11.48
C LEU A 345 -15.22 23.81 -12.41
N LYS A 346 -16.03 22.89 -11.84
CA LYS A 346 -16.80 21.94 -12.65
C LYS A 346 -17.68 22.63 -13.69
N ARG A 347 -18.30 23.77 -13.35
CA ARG A 347 -19.13 24.55 -14.28
C ARG A 347 -18.29 25.35 -15.26
N GLN A 348 -17.16 25.93 -14.82
CA GLN A 348 -16.29 26.76 -15.64
C GLN A 348 -15.57 25.94 -16.72
N ASP A 349 -15.00 24.80 -16.31
CA ASP A 349 -14.15 23.97 -17.18
C ASP A 349 -14.93 22.82 -17.83
N ASN A 350 -16.24 22.69 -17.54
CA ASN A 350 -17.08 21.59 -18.00
C ASN A 350 -16.44 20.20 -17.81
N CYS A 351 -15.82 20.00 -16.64
CA CYS A 351 -15.08 18.79 -16.30
C CYS A 351 -15.92 17.80 -15.48
N ASN A 352 -15.39 16.57 -15.28
CA ASN A 352 -16.02 15.51 -14.51
C ASN A 352 -15.71 15.64 -13.02
N TRP A 353 -16.45 14.93 -12.16
CA TRP A 353 -16.14 14.86 -10.73
C TRP A 353 -14.80 14.14 -10.48
N SER A 354 -14.46 13.18 -11.33
CA SER A 354 -13.20 12.42 -11.27
C SER A 354 -11.95 13.27 -11.54
N ASP A 355 -12.12 14.47 -12.12
CA ASP A 355 -11.03 15.40 -12.39
C ASP A 355 -10.55 16.15 -11.14
N PHE A 356 -11.24 15.97 -9.99
CA PHE A 356 -10.93 16.61 -8.73
C PHE A 356 -10.36 15.63 -7.70
N ALA A 357 -9.26 16.01 -7.06
CA ALA A 357 -8.69 15.29 -5.93
C ALA A 357 -8.53 16.20 -4.70
N ILE A 358 -8.89 15.69 -3.53
CA ILE A 358 -8.62 16.32 -2.22
C ILE A 358 -7.54 15.49 -1.53
N LEU A 359 -6.38 16.11 -1.35
CA LEU A 359 -5.21 15.49 -0.75
C LEU A 359 -4.98 16.01 0.66
N TYR A 360 -4.94 15.11 1.63
CA TYR A 360 -4.71 15.41 3.03
C TYR A 360 -3.53 14.62 3.60
N ARG A 361 -3.00 15.10 4.74
CA ARG A 361 -1.85 14.46 5.40
C ARG A 361 -2.25 13.19 6.16
N THR A 362 -3.42 13.16 6.78
CA THR A 362 -3.94 12.03 7.57
C THR A 362 -5.39 11.75 7.26
N ASN A 363 -5.80 10.47 7.33
CA ASN A 363 -7.18 10.05 7.04
C ASN A 363 -8.23 10.71 7.96
N SER A 364 -7.85 11.12 9.18
CA SER A 364 -8.78 11.80 10.09
C SER A 364 -9.31 13.14 9.57
N GLN A 365 -8.62 13.75 8.60
CA GLN A 365 -9.05 15.00 7.98
C GLN A 365 -10.20 14.84 6.99
N SER A 366 -10.46 13.62 6.48
CA SER A 366 -11.50 13.38 5.47
C SER A 366 -12.91 13.71 5.97
N ARG A 367 -13.17 13.53 7.26
CA ARG A 367 -14.52 13.60 7.85
C ARG A 367 -15.27 14.89 7.55
N SER A 368 -14.66 16.06 7.71
CA SER A 368 -15.30 17.35 7.46
C SER A 368 -15.67 17.53 5.98
N PHE A 369 -14.81 17.04 5.07
CA PHE A 369 -15.07 17.03 3.62
C PHE A 369 -16.20 16.07 3.25
N GLU A 370 -16.21 14.85 3.81
CA GLU A 370 -17.28 13.88 3.59
C GLU A 370 -18.64 14.40 4.03
N GLU A 371 -18.72 15.00 5.23
CA GLU A 371 -19.94 15.60 5.77
C GLU A 371 -20.45 16.72 4.84
N GLN A 372 -19.55 17.60 4.37
CA GLN A 372 -19.92 18.71 3.50
C GLN A 372 -20.31 18.22 2.08
N MET A 373 -19.59 17.27 1.50
CA MET A 373 -19.92 16.69 0.20
C MET A 373 -21.28 16.00 0.19
N ARG A 374 -21.62 15.26 1.27
CA ARG A 374 -22.96 14.68 1.42
C ARG A 374 -24.06 15.73 1.48
N LYS A 375 -23.86 16.83 2.20
CA LYS A 375 -24.81 17.97 2.25
C LYS A 375 -24.98 18.61 0.87
N ASP A 376 -23.92 18.68 0.11
CA ASP A 376 -23.87 19.34 -1.20
C ASP A 376 -24.25 18.42 -2.38
N GLY A 377 -24.52 17.13 -2.12
CA GLY A 377 -24.85 16.14 -3.14
C GLY A 377 -23.72 15.87 -4.13
N ILE A 378 -22.45 16.03 -3.69
CA ILE A 378 -21.26 15.77 -4.51
C ILE A 378 -20.87 14.30 -4.34
N PRO A 379 -20.80 13.50 -5.43
CA PRO A 379 -20.34 12.12 -5.35
C PRO A 379 -18.84 12.08 -5.04
N TYR A 380 -18.42 11.23 -4.11
CA TYR A 380 -17.02 11.09 -3.74
C TYR A 380 -16.64 9.65 -3.44
N ARG A 381 -15.34 9.36 -3.49
CA ARG A 381 -14.73 8.10 -3.02
C ARG A 381 -13.50 8.40 -2.18
N ILE A 382 -13.23 7.53 -1.20
CA ILE A 382 -12.05 7.63 -0.35
C ILE A 382 -11.10 6.51 -0.71
N TYR A 383 -9.85 6.87 -1.04
CA TYR A 383 -8.78 5.90 -1.17
C TYR A 383 -8.09 5.67 0.18
N GLY A 384 -7.82 4.40 0.49
CA GLY A 384 -7.12 4.02 1.73
C GLY A 384 -8.06 3.66 2.89
N GLY A 385 -9.28 3.21 2.58
CA GLY A 385 -10.13 2.43 3.49
C GLY A 385 -9.49 1.06 3.81
N LEU A 386 -10.13 0.24 4.63
CA LEU A 386 -9.72 -1.16 4.80
C LEU A 386 -9.80 -1.86 3.45
N SER A 387 -8.69 -2.44 2.99
CA SER A 387 -8.67 -3.26 1.78
C SER A 387 -9.72 -4.35 1.87
N PHE A 388 -10.32 -4.68 0.75
CA PHE A 388 -11.28 -5.78 0.63
C PHE A 388 -10.76 -7.07 1.29
N TYR A 389 -9.49 -7.42 1.03
CA TYR A 389 -8.84 -8.60 1.60
C TYR A 389 -8.50 -8.49 3.09
N GLN A 390 -8.60 -7.31 3.70
CA GLN A 390 -8.43 -7.07 5.14
C GLN A 390 -9.75 -7.18 5.91
N ARG A 391 -10.90 -7.28 5.23
CA ARG A 391 -12.21 -7.48 5.85
C ARG A 391 -12.21 -8.81 6.61
N LYS A 392 -12.85 -8.82 7.78
CA LYS A 392 -12.79 -9.96 8.72
C LYS A 392 -13.21 -11.27 8.08
N GLU A 393 -14.38 -11.28 7.43
CA GLU A 393 -14.96 -12.44 6.76
C GLU A 393 -14.08 -12.98 5.64
N ILE A 394 -13.42 -12.12 4.89
CA ILE A 394 -12.49 -12.50 3.82
C ILE A 394 -11.20 -13.08 4.42
N LYS A 395 -10.65 -12.46 5.47
CA LYS A 395 -9.50 -13.03 6.19
C LYS A 395 -9.79 -14.37 6.84
N ASP A 396 -11.02 -14.59 7.30
CA ASP A 396 -11.43 -15.88 7.86
C ASP A 396 -11.42 -16.98 6.78
N VAL A 397 -11.91 -16.68 5.57
CA VAL A 397 -11.84 -17.59 4.42
C VAL A 397 -10.38 -17.84 3.99
N ILE A 398 -9.60 -16.78 3.82
CA ILE A 398 -8.19 -16.87 3.43
C ILE A 398 -7.40 -17.72 4.44
N ALA A 399 -7.73 -17.66 5.74
CA ALA A 399 -7.06 -18.48 6.74
C ALA A 399 -7.34 -19.99 6.54
N TYR A 400 -8.53 -20.38 6.09
CA TYR A 400 -8.77 -21.78 5.65
C TYR A 400 -7.87 -22.15 4.48
N PHE A 401 -7.83 -21.33 3.46
CA PHE A 401 -7.02 -21.56 2.27
C PHE A 401 -5.53 -21.68 2.62
N ARG A 402 -5.03 -20.80 3.49
CA ARG A 402 -3.66 -20.81 3.97
C ARG A 402 -3.32 -22.11 4.73
N LEU A 403 -4.20 -22.55 5.64
CA LEU A 403 -3.96 -23.79 6.40
C LEU A 403 -3.97 -25.02 5.49
N ILE A 404 -4.81 -25.04 4.45
CA ILE A 404 -4.87 -26.12 3.48
C ILE A 404 -3.62 -26.14 2.60
N ALA A 405 -3.15 -24.98 2.13
CA ALA A 405 -1.94 -24.84 1.35
C ALA A 405 -0.66 -25.09 2.17
N ASN A 406 -0.64 -24.63 3.41
CA ASN A 406 0.46 -24.81 4.36
C ASN A 406 -0.08 -25.21 5.74
N PRO A 407 -0.15 -26.52 6.05
CA PRO A 407 -0.65 -27.00 7.33
C PRO A 407 0.16 -26.54 8.56
N ASP A 408 1.41 -26.12 8.37
CA ASP A 408 2.25 -25.62 9.45
C ASP A 408 2.00 -24.13 9.78
N ASP A 409 1.09 -23.45 9.06
CA ASP A 409 0.71 -22.06 9.33
C ASP A 409 -0.03 -21.91 10.66
N GLU A 410 0.71 -21.45 11.66
CA GLU A 410 0.23 -21.31 13.02
C GLU A 410 -0.87 -20.26 13.18
N GLU A 411 -0.75 -19.12 12.49
CA GLU A 411 -1.73 -18.04 12.61
C GLU A 411 -3.06 -18.40 11.93
N ALA A 412 -2.99 -19.04 10.76
CA ALA A 412 -4.17 -19.59 10.11
C ALA A 412 -4.84 -20.66 10.96
N PHE A 413 -4.06 -21.58 11.53
CA PHE A 413 -4.57 -22.62 12.42
C PHE A 413 -5.33 -22.04 13.63
N LYS A 414 -4.71 -21.12 14.36
CA LYS A 414 -5.33 -20.47 15.52
C LYS A 414 -6.62 -19.73 15.17
N ARG A 415 -6.65 -19.11 14.00
CA ARG A 415 -7.79 -18.34 13.53
C ARG A 415 -9.02 -19.22 13.25
N ILE A 416 -8.84 -20.38 12.63
CA ILE A 416 -9.96 -21.17 12.10
C ILE A 416 -10.31 -22.41 12.92
N ILE A 417 -9.48 -22.89 13.83
CA ILE A 417 -9.76 -24.13 14.57
C ILE A 417 -11.11 -24.12 15.29
N ASN A 418 -11.56 -22.97 15.78
CA ASN A 418 -12.86 -22.77 16.41
C ASN A 418 -13.76 -21.77 15.68
N TYR A 419 -13.50 -21.46 14.42
CA TYR A 419 -14.36 -20.61 13.60
C TYR A 419 -14.70 -21.30 12.27
N PRO A 420 -15.99 -21.49 11.95
CA PRO A 420 -17.18 -21.30 12.81
C PRO A 420 -17.13 -22.17 14.08
N ALA A 421 -17.93 -21.81 15.10
CA ALA A 421 -17.86 -22.40 16.43
C ALA A 421 -17.93 -23.94 16.43
N ARG A 422 -16.84 -24.62 16.81
CA ARG A 422 -16.73 -26.09 16.91
C ARG A 422 -16.67 -26.59 18.35
N GLY A 423 -16.67 -25.65 19.32
CA GLY A 423 -16.52 -25.98 20.74
C GLY A 423 -15.09 -26.43 21.11
N ILE A 424 -14.09 -25.91 20.37
CA ILE A 424 -12.67 -26.02 20.69
C ILE A 424 -12.24 -24.68 21.25
N GLY A 425 -12.38 -24.48 22.55
CA GLY A 425 -12.10 -23.20 23.21
C GLY A 425 -10.62 -22.89 23.43
N ASP A 426 -10.31 -21.65 23.82
CA ASP A 426 -8.96 -21.13 24.03
C ASP A 426 -8.08 -21.98 24.94
N THR A 427 -8.69 -22.60 25.99
CA THR A 427 -7.96 -23.51 26.86
C THR A 427 -7.44 -24.74 26.15
N THR A 428 -8.20 -25.27 25.18
CA THR A 428 -7.78 -26.40 24.35
C THR A 428 -6.69 -25.99 23.37
N VAL A 429 -6.86 -24.83 22.71
CA VAL A 429 -5.85 -24.25 21.82
C VAL A 429 -4.56 -24.00 22.60
N GLY A 430 -4.65 -23.49 23.84
CA GLY A 430 -3.49 -23.32 24.74
C GLY A 430 -2.75 -24.63 25.02
N LYS A 431 -3.46 -25.74 25.22
CA LYS A 431 -2.84 -27.08 25.41
C LYS A 431 -2.16 -27.58 24.14
N ILE A 432 -2.75 -27.34 22.95
CA ILE A 432 -2.13 -27.68 21.67
C ILE A 432 -0.81 -26.90 21.53
N ILE A 433 -0.83 -25.58 21.79
CA ILE A 433 0.37 -24.74 21.72
C ILE A 433 1.45 -25.22 22.68
N GLN A 434 1.10 -25.52 23.94
CA GLN A 434 2.05 -26.02 24.94
C GLN A 434 2.69 -27.36 24.52
N THR A 435 1.88 -28.27 23.96
CA THR A 435 2.39 -29.55 23.45
C THR A 435 3.31 -29.33 22.24
N ALA A 436 2.92 -28.47 21.30
CA ALA A 436 3.74 -28.14 20.14
C ALA A 436 5.11 -27.58 20.53
N GLN A 437 5.14 -26.70 21.53
CA GLN A 437 6.38 -26.13 22.09
C GLN A 437 7.23 -27.17 22.79
N ALA A 438 6.61 -28.05 23.59
CA ALA A 438 7.35 -29.09 24.33
C ALA A 438 8.06 -30.09 23.40
N TYR A 439 7.48 -30.37 22.24
CA TYR A 439 8.03 -31.31 21.26
C TYR A 439 8.72 -30.64 20.07
N GLY A 440 8.71 -29.31 19.98
CA GLY A 440 9.34 -28.56 18.86
C GLY A 440 8.70 -28.82 17.49
N VAL A 441 7.37 -29.00 17.45
CA VAL A 441 6.61 -29.33 16.23
C VAL A 441 5.52 -28.28 15.97
N SER A 442 4.94 -28.26 14.75
CA SER A 442 3.83 -27.38 14.40
C SER A 442 2.52 -27.76 15.13
N LEU A 443 1.59 -26.82 15.26
CA LEU A 443 0.27 -27.06 15.88
C LEU A 443 -0.51 -28.14 15.12
N TRP A 444 -0.40 -28.15 13.80
CA TRP A 444 -1.02 -29.15 12.93
C TRP A 444 -0.50 -30.55 13.22
N ARG A 445 0.83 -30.70 13.38
CA ARG A 445 1.44 -31.99 13.66
C ARG A 445 0.99 -32.59 14.99
N VAL A 446 0.75 -31.76 16.00
CA VAL A 446 0.20 -32.19 17.30
C VAL A 446 -1.18 -32.84 17.16
N ILE A 447 -2.08 -32.23 16.33
CA ILE A 447 -3.43 -32.77 16.14
C ILE A 447 -3.46 -33.91 15.13
N LYS A 448 -2.49 -33.98 14.22
CA LYS A 448 -2.35 -35.07 13.23
C LYS A 448 -1.95 -36.40 13.89
N ASP A 449 -1.01 -36.35 14.80
CA ASP A 449 -0.42 -37.52 15.43
C ASP A 449 -0.60 -37.52 16.97
N PRO A 450 -1.84 -37.56 17.49
CA PRO A 450 -2.11 -37.40 18.93
C PRO A 450 -1.56 -38.54 19.80
N VAL A 451 -1.15 -39.62 19.21
CA VAL A 451 -0.48 -40.73 19.90
C VAL A 451 0.98 -40.38 20.17
N LEU A 452 1.66 -39.74 19.23
CA LEU A 452 3.05 -39.27 19.38
C LEU A 452 3.12 -38.01 20.25
N PHE A 453 2.11 -37.17 20.20
CA PHE A 453 2.04 -35.89 20.92
C PHE A 453 0.80 -35.87 21.82
N PRO A 454 0.85 -36.54 22.98
CA PRO A 454 -0.30 -36.68 23.87
C PRO A 454 -0.69 -35.35 24.48
N MET A 455 -2.00 -35.05 24.42
CA MET A 455 -2.60 -33.85 25.00
C MET A 455 -3.57 -34.25 26.11
N ASP A 456 -3.54 -33.52 27.23
CA ASP A 456 -4.51 -33.69 28.31
C ASP A 456 -5.83 -32.98 27.96
N VAL A 457 -6.63 -33.60 27.10
CA VAL A 457 -7.96 -33.12 26.69
C VAL A 457 -9.02 -34.23 26.84
N SER A 458 -10.27 -33.85 27.05
CA SER A 458 -11.36 -34.81 27.14
C SER A 458 -11.57 -35.58 25.84
N LYS A 459 -12.13 -36.81 25.92
CA LYS A 459 -12.47 -37.61 24.72
C LYS A 459 -13.37 -36.84 23.74
N GLY A 460 -14.37 -36.12 24.26
CA GLY A 460 -15.26 -35.31 23.42
C GLY A 460 -14.53 -34.14 22.70
N THR A 461 -13.58 -33.52 23.36
CA THR A 461 -12.73 -32.51 22.76
C THR A 461 -11.81 -33.10 21.70
N MET A 462 -11.23 -34.28 21.97
CA MET A 462 -10.38 -34.99 21.01
C MET A 462 -11.18 -35.34 19.74
N THR A 463 -12.43 -35.82 19.88
CA THR A 463 -13.30 -36.08 18.70
C THR A 463 -13.52 -34.83 17.86
N LYS A 464 -13.75 -33.66 18.48
CA LYS A 464 -13.91 -32.40 17.76
C LYS A 464 -12.64 -32.01 17.00
N ILE A 465 -11.47 -32.18 17.62
CA ILE A 465 -10.16 -31.93 16.98
C ILE A 465 -9.95 -32.88 15.81
N GLN A 466 -10.28 -34.17 15.96
CA GLN A 466 -10.19 -35.16 14.89
C GLN A 466 -11.12 -34.84 13.72
N ASN A 467 -12.36 -34.42 13.98
CA ASN A 467 -13.30 -34.00 12.93
C ASN A 467 -12.76 -32.78 12.16
N PHE A 468 -12.19 -31.81 12.87
CA PHE A 468 -11.56 -30.65 12.22
C PHE A 468 -10.34 -31.09 11.36
N ARG A 469 -9.50 -31.97 11.88
CA ARG A 469 -8.37 -32.53 11.14
C ARG A 469 -8.82 -33.22 9.85
N GLN A 470 -9.79 -34.13 9.93
CA GLN A 470 -10.32 -34.85 8.78
C GLN A 470 -10.89 -33.91 7.70
N LEU A 471 -11.60 -32.87 8.13
CA LEU A 471 -12.13 -31.86 7.21
C LEU A 471 -11.01 -31.16 6.42
N ILE A 472 -9.95 -30.74 7.09
CA ILE A 472 -8.81 -30.07 6.44
C ILE A 472 -8.03 -31.04 5.57
N GLU A 473 -7.75 -32.28 6.05
CA GLU A 473 -7.03 -33.31 5.27
C GLU A 473 -7.74 -33.64 3.94
N GLY A 474 -9.08 -33.70 3.95
CA GLY A 474 -9.86 -33.95 2.74
C GLY A 474 -9.71 -32.87 1.65
N TRP A 475 -9.46 -31.61 2.05
CA TRP A 475 -9.18 -30.53 1.11
C TRP A 475 -7.70 -30.51 0.68
N ILE A 476 -6.77 -30.87 1.58
CA ILE A 476 -5.35 -30.96 1.24
C ILE A 476 -5.12 -31.97 0.11
N GLU A 477 -5.82 -33.11 0.12
CA GLU A 477 -5.72 -34.14 -0.93
C GLU A 477 -6.14 -33.62 -2.33
N ARG A 478 -7.01 -32.63 -2.37
CA ARG A 478 -7.57 -32.04 -3.61
C ARG A 478 -6.78 -30.81 -4.10
N LEU A 479 -5.81 -30.32 -3.31
CA LEU A 479 -5.12 -29.06 -3.54
C LEU A 479 -4.45 -28.94 -4.92
N GLN A 480 -3.97 -30.06 -5.48
CA GLN A 480 -3.26 -30.10 -6.75
C GLN A 480 -4.08 -30.63 -7.92
N THR A 481 -5.33 -31.01 -7.67
CA THR A 481 -6.21 -31.59 -8.69
C THR A 481 -7.37 -30.68 -9.07
N GLU A 482 -7.74 -29.74 -8.19
CA GLU A 482 -8.83 -28.79 -8.40
C GLU A 482 -8.31 -27.36 -8.46
N ASP A 483 -8.90 -26.56 -9.36
CA ASP A 483 -8.56 -25.14 -9.45
C ASP A 483 -8.99 -24.35 -8.22
N ALA A 484 -8.44 -23.14 -8.06
CA ALA A 484 -8.67 -22.30 -6.91
C ALA A 484 -10.16 -21.98 -6.66
N TYR A 485 -10.94 -21.75 -7.73
CA TYR A 485 -12.36 -21.45 -7.59
C TYR A 485 -13.16 -22.70 -7.15
N THR A 486 -12.94 -23.84 -7.78
CA THR A 486 -13.66 -25.08 -7.47
C THR A 486 -13.40 -25.51 -6.03
N LEU A 487 -12.14 -25.59 -5.64
CA LEU A 487 -11.75 -25.96 -4.28
C LEU A 487 -12.17 -24.88 -3.26
N GLY A 488 -11.93 -23.61 -3.57
CA GLY A 488 -12.28 -22.50 -2.67
C GLY A 488 -13.77 -22.37 -2.41
N HIS A 489 -14.60 -22.54 -3.43
CA HIS A 489 -16.05 -22.57 -3.29
C HIS A 489 -16.49 -23.73 -2.37
N ASP A 490 -15.93 -24.93 -2.56
CA ASP A 490 -16.24 -26.08 -1.71
C ASP A 490 -15.83 -25.84 -0.24
N ILE A 491 -14.65 -25.26 0.00
CA ILE A 491 -14.20 -24.89 1.33
C ILE A 491 -15.17 -23.90 2.00
N ILE A 492 -15.57 -22.85 1.31
CA ILE A 492 -16.49 -21.84 1.85
C ILE A 492 -17.84 -22.45 2.21
N MET A 493 -18.38 -23.32 1.35
CA MET A 493 -19.69 -23.96 1.58
C MET A 493 -19.64 -24.99 2.69
N ASN A 494 -18.61 -25.81 2.77
CA ASN A 494 -18.53 -26.97 3.67
C ASN A 494 -17.76 -26.72 4.98
N SER A 495 -17.02 -25.61 5.10
CA SER A 495 -16.41 -25.19 6.38
C SER A 495 -17.43 -24.75 7.44
N GLY A 496 -18.61 -24.34 6.99
CA GLY A 496 -19.67 -23.72 7.80
C GLY A 496 -19.62 -22.17 7.81
N ILE A 497 -18.64 -21.53 7.18
CA ILE A 497 -18.53 -20.06 7.09
C ILE A 497 -19.74 -19.48 6.38
N SER A 498 -20.09 -20.04 5.22
CA SER A 498 -21.26 -19.62 4.47
C SER A 498 -22.51 -19.64 5.36
N LYS A 499 -22.77 -20.74 6.08
CA LYS A 499 -23.91 -20.85 6.98
C LYS A 499 -23.89 -19.80 8.10
N ASP A 500 -22.73 -19.49 8.66
CA ASP A 500 -22.56 -18.46 9.69
C ASP A 500 -22.91 -17.07 9.15
N ILE A 501 -22.34 -16.69 8.00
CA ILE A 501 -22.52 -15.39 7.36
C ILE A 501 -23.97 -15.20 6.87
N TYR A 502 -24.58 -16.23 6.26
CA TYR A 502 -25.95 -16.14 5.73
C TYR A 502 -27.06 -16.32 6.81
N SER A 503 -26.69 -16.58 8.06
CA SER A 503 -27.66 -16.67 9.16
C SER A 503 -28.19 -15.31 9.62
N GLY A 504 -27.41 -14.25 9.44
CA GLY A 504 -27.73 -12.89 9.85
C GLY A 504 -28.60 -12.14 8.82
N ARG A 505 -29.34 -11.13 9.29
CA ARG A 505 -30.26 -10.33 8.46
C ARG A 505 -30.14 -8.83 8.68
N ASN A 506 -29.19 -8.38 9.50
CA ASN A 506 -28.95 -6.96 9.68
C ASN A 506 -28.11 -6.39 8.51
N PRO A 507 -28.02 -5.09 8.30
CA PRO A 507 -27.28 -4.50 7.19
C PRO A 507 -25.79 -4.88 7.15
N GLU A 508 -25.18 -5.11 8.31
CA GLU A 508 -23.80 -5.54 8.42
C GLU A 508 -23.61 -6.98 7.93
N ASP A 509 -24.55 -7.87 8.27
CA ASP A 509 -24.51 -9.25 7.79
C ASP A 509 -24.73 -9.32 6.26
N ILE A 510 -25.62 -8.48 5.71
CA ILE A 510 -25.84 -8.39 4.25
C ILE A 510 -24.57 -7.95 3.56
N SER A 511 -23.87 -6.94 4.10
CA SER A 511 -22.60 -6.49 3.53
C SER A 511 -21.52 -7.59 3.56
N ARG A 512 -21.50 -8.43 4.62
CA ARG A 512 -20.59 -9.59 4.69
C ARG A 512 -20.95 -10.66 3.65
N GLN A 513 -22.23 -10.85 3.34
CA GLN A 513 -22.69 -11.76 2.29
C GLN A 513 -22.23 -11.26 0.91
N GLU A 514 -22.45 -9.98 0.62
CA GLU A 514 -22.01 -9.35 -0.63
C GLU A 514 -20.48 -9.46 -0.81
N ASN A 515 -19.73 -9.23 0.25
CA ASN A 515 -18.28 -9.39 0.23
C ASN A 515 -17.82 -10.82 -0.08
N LEU A 516 -18.56 -11.82 0.43
CA LEU A 516 -18.23 -13.22 0.15
C LEU A 516 -18.54 -13.61 -1.30
N GLU A 517 -19.63 -13.09 -1.86
CA GLU A 517 -19.99 -13.29 -3.27
C GLU A 517 -18.96 -12.62 -4.21
N GLU A 518 -18.56 -11.40 -3.88
CA GLU A 518 -17.52 -10.67 -4.61
C GLU A 518 -16.17 -11.41 -4.55
N PHE A 519 -15.81 -11.96 -3.38
CA PHE A 519 -14.60 -12.77 -3.24
C PHE A 519 -14.60 -14.01 -4.12
N LEU A 520 -15.73 -14.74 -4.18
CA LEU A 520 -15.90 -15.88 -5.05
C LEU A 520 -15.85 -15.48 -6.54
N GLY A 521 -16.45 -14.34 -6.89
CA GLY A 521 -16.31 -13.76 -8.23
C GLY A 521 -14.86 -13.50 -8.62
N GLY A 522 -14.11 -12.87 -7.73
CA GLY A 522 -12.67 -12.62 -7.94
C GLY A 522 -11.83 -13.89 -8.10
N MET A 523 -12.16 -14.97 -7.37
CA MET A 523 -11.52 -16.28 -7.56
C MET A 523 -11.84 -16.90 -8.92
N GLN A 524 -13.09 -16.77 -9.37
CA GLN A 524 -13.48 -17.26 -10.69
C GLN A 524 -12.76 -16.50 -11.80
N ASP A 525 -12.71 -15.18 -11.70
CA ASP A 525 -12.00 -14.32 -12.65
C ASP A 525 -10.50 -14.63 -12.70
N PHE A 526 -9.88 -14.92 -11.55
CA PHE A 526 -8.50 -15.37 -11.48
C PHE A 526 -8.27 -16.64 -12.31
N VAL A 527 -9.07 -17.67 -12.09
CA VAL A 527 -8.95 -18.96 -12.81
C VAL A 527 -9.23 -18.79 -14.32
N GLU A 528 -10.30 -18.06 -14.67
CA GLU A 528 -10.67 -17.82 -16.07
C GLU A 528 -9.57 -17.02 -16.80
N SER A 529 -9.04 -15.95 -16.19
CA SER A 529 -7.94 -15.16 -16.73
C SER A 529 -6.69 -15.98 -17.03
N ARG A 530 -6.27 -16.80 -16.06
CA ARG A 530 -5.06 -17.64 -16.20
C ARG A 530 -5.22 -18.68 -17.28
N ARG A 531 -6.42 -19.26 -17.41
CA ARG A 531 -6.73 -20.21 -18.49
C ARG A 531 -6.78 -19.53 -19.87
N GLU A 532 -7.35 -18.33 -19.96
CA GLU A 532 -7.36 -17.55 -21.19
C GLU A 532 -5.97 -17.14 -21.63
N GLU A 533 -5.06 -16.86 -20.71
CA GLU A 533 -3.67 -16.48 -20.99
C GLU A 533 -2.75 -17.70 -21.22
N ASP A 534 -3.30 -18.92 -21.32
CA ASP A 534 -2.55 -20.18 -21.50
C ASP A 534 -1.57 -20.50 -20.32
N MET A 535 -1.93 -20.02 -19.12
CA MET A 535 -1.20 -20.27 -17.87
C MET A 535 -1.94 -21.30 -17.00
N GLY A 536 -2.47 -22.35 -17.62
CA GLY A 536 -3.34 -23.34 -16.97
C GLY A 536 -2.69 -24.11 -15.82
N ASP A 537 -1.37 -24.09 -15.72
CA ASP A 537 -0.62 -24.71 -14.62
C ASP A 537 -0.55 -23.82 -13.36
N GLU A 538 -0.97 -22.54 -13.43
CA GLU A 538 -0.96 -21.57 -12.33
C GLU A 538 -2.38 -21.16 -11.90
N VAL A 539 -3.30 -22.12 -11.79
CA VAL A 539 -4.72 -21.88 -11.45
C VAL A 539 -5.13 -22.43 -10.08
N TYR A 540 -4.19 -22.97 -9.33
CA TYR A 540 -4.45 -23.64 -8.07
C TYR A 540 -4.56 -22.66 -6.88
N LEU A 541 -5.05 -23.14 -5.77
CA LEU A 541 -5.26 -22.34 -4.57
C LEU A 541 -3.99 -21.66 -4.02
N PRO A 542 -2.78 -22.29 -4.05
CA PRO A 542 -1.55 -21.61 -3.66
C PRO A 542 -1.18 -20.43 -4.55
N ASP A 543 -1.49 -20.47 -5.85
CA ASP A 543 -1.21 -19.41 -6.81
C ASP A 543 -2.12 -18.20 -6.53
N PHE A 544 -3.40 -18.45 -6.28
CA PHE A 544 -4.35 -17.44 -5.86
C PHE A 544 -3.93 -16.78 -4.54
N LEU A 545 -3.51 -17.55 -3.54
CA LEU A 545 -3.02 -17.01 -2.27
C LEU A 545 -1.78 -16.13 -2.43
N GLN A 546 -0.89 -16.48 -3.36
CA GLN A 546 0.26 -15.64 -3.67
C GLN A 546 -0.16 -14.31 -4.28
N GLU A 547 -1.12 -14.32 -5.21
CA GLU A 547 -1.64 -13.09 -5.81
C GLU A 547 -2.30 -12.20 -4.76
N VAL A 548 -3.20 -12.76 -3.95
CA VAL A 548 -3.89 -12.05 -2.85
C VAL A 548 -2.91 -11.46 -1.84
N ALA A 549 -1.88 -12.21 -1.45
CA ALA A 549 -0.88 -11.74 -0.49
C ALA A 549 -0.05 -10.55 -1.02
N LEU A 550 0.07 -10.40 -2.32
CA LEU A 550 0.86 -9.36 -2.97
C LEU A 550 0.00 -8.18 -3.46
N LEU A 551 -1.32 -8.26 -3.35
CA LEU A 551 -2.22 -7.14 -3.69
C LEU A 551 -2.11 -6.01 -2.66
N THR A 552 -2.14 -4.78 -3.15
CA THR A 552 -2.19 -3.57 -2.34
C THR A 552 -3.54 -2.87 -2.51
N ASP A 553 -3.89 -1.97 -1.58
CA ASP A 553 -5.15 -1.20 -1.64
C ASP A 553 -5.30 -0.34 -2.90
N LEU A 554 -4.19 -0.07 -3.59
CA LEU A 554 -4.17 0.67 -4.86
C LEU A 554 -4.52 -0.19 -6.07
N ASP A 555 -4.55 -1.51 -5.90
CA ASP A 555 -4.79 -2.47 -6.97
C ASP A 555 -6.28 -2.83 -7.13
N SER A 556 -7.14 -2.44 -6.18
CA SER A 556 -8.60 -2.63 -6.26
C SER A 556 -9.22 -1.51 -7.12
N ASP A 557 -9.48 -1.80 -8.37
CA ASP A 557 -10.24 -0.91 -9.27
C ASP A 557 -11.70 -1.37 -9.24
N ASP A 558 -12.50 -0.75 -8.40
CA ASP A 558 -13.95 -1.01 -8.34
C ASP A 558 -14.59 -0.45 -9.63
N GLY A 559 -15.05 -1.33 -10.50
CA GLY A 559 -15.64 -1.02 -11.81
C GLY A 559 -16.99 -0.30 -11.79
N ASP A 560 -17.36 0.37 -10.70
CA ASP A 560 -18.59 1.16 -10.58
C ASP A 560 -18.34 2.61 -11.01
N SER A 561 -19.34 3.26 -11.64
CA SER A 561 -19.24 4.56 -12.33
C SER A 561 -18.19 5.50 -11.73
N ASN A 562 -17.07 5.69 -12.45
CA ASN A 562 -15.85 6.33 -11.94
C ASN A 562 -15.93 7.86 -11.80
N ASP A 563 -17.08 8.50 -12.07
CA ASP A 563 -17.20 9.97 -11.97
C ASP A 563 -17.50 10.43 -10.53
N LYS A 564 -16.47 10.39 -9.68
CA LYS A 564 -16.53 10.77 -8.26
C LYS A 564 -15.30 11.58 -7.88
N VAL A 565 -15.47 12.58 -7.03
CA VAL A 565 -14.33 13.32 -6.43
C VAL A 565 -13.51 12.38 -5.56
N VAL A 566 -12.20 12.45 -5.70
CA VAL A 566 -11.28 11.54 -5.04
C VAL A 566 -10.72 12.16 -3.77
N LEU A 567 -10.87 11.48 -2.63
CA LEU A 567 -10.31 11.86 -1.34
C LEU A 567 -9.22 10.85 -0.96
N MET A 568 -8.00 11.33 -0.70
CA MET A 568 -6.90 10.44 -0.31
C MET A 568 -5.80 11.16 0.48
N THR A 569 -4.93 10.37 1.11
CA THR A 569 -3.70 10.95 1.66
C THR A 569 -2.74 11.33 0.53
N VAL A 570 -1.86 12.31 0.79
CA VAL A 570 -0.81 12.68 -0.19
C VAL A 570 0.07 11.49 -0.54
N HIS A 571 0.34 10.59 0.41
CA HIS A 571 1.11 9.37 0.13
C HIS A 571 0.43 8.45 -0.89
N ALA A 572 -0.90 8.30 -0.79
CA ALA A 572 -1.67 7.50 -1.74
C ALA A 572 -1.77 8.14 -3.13
N ALA A 573 -1.59 9.47 -3.23
CA ALA A 573 -1.62 10.20 -4.48
C ALA A 573 -0.33 10.06 -5.32
N LYS A 574 0.74 9.47 -4.75
CA LYS A 574 1.97 9.24 -5.52
C LYS A 574 1.71 8.30 -6.70
N GLY A 575 2.20 8.69 -7.88
CA GLY A 575 1.95 7.97 -9.14
C GLY A 575 0.67 8.38 -9.87
N LEU A 576 -0.28 9.06 -9.20
CA LEU A 576 -1.51 9.56 -9.81
C LEU A 576 -1.35 11.00 -10.34
N GLU A 577 -2.33 11.46 -11.13
CA GLU A 577 -2.41 12.82 -11.66
C GLU A 577 -3.87 13.23 -11.83
N PHE A 578 -4.16 14.51 -11.62
CA PHE A 578 -5.52 15.06 -11.66
C PHE A 578 -5.50 16.47 -12.27
N PRO A 579 -6.48 16.82 -13.11
CA PRO A 579 -6.64 18.19 -13.59
C PRO A 579 -6.67 19.24 -12.49
N THR A 580 -7.36 18.96 -11.39
CA THR A 580 -7.50 19.86 -10.24
C THR A 580 -7.19 19.17 -8.93
N VAL A 581 -6.26 19.73 -8.16
CA VAL A 581 -5.84 19.21 -6.85
C VAL A 581 -6.06 20.25 -5.76
N PHE A 582 -6.75 19.83 -4.70
CA PHE A 582 -6.83 20.54 -3.42
C PHE A 582 -5.87 19.89 -2.43
N VAL A 583 -4.93 20.64 -1.88
CA VAL A 583 -4.05 20.21 -0.79
C VAL A 583 -4.54 20.90 0.48
N VAL A 584 -5.14 20.12 1.37
CA VAL A 584 -5.87 20.66 2.52
C VAL A 584 -5.14 20.42 3.84
N GLY A 585 -5.40 21.29 4.82
CA GLY A 585 -4.82 21.17 6.16
C GLY A 585 -3.33 21.52 6.19
N LEU A 586 -2.94 22.57 5.45
CA LEU A 586 -1.55 23.07 5.47
C LEU A 586 -1.28 23.93 6.70
N GLU A 587 -1.20 23.28 7.86
CA GLU A 587 -1.00 23.91 9.16
C GLU A 587 0.19 23.27 9.88
N GLU A 588 0.87 24.02 10.74
CA GLU A 588 1.83 23.45 11.68
C GLU A 588 1.15 22.35 12.52
N ASN A 589 1.88 21.33 12.94
CA ASN A 589 1.39 20.17 13.66
C ASN A 589 0.41 19.25 12.90
N ILE A 590 0.19 19.52 11.61
CA ILE A 590 -0.52 18.63 10.69
C ILE A 590 0.34 18.35 9.48
N PHE A 591 0.73 19.38 8.75
CA PHE A 591 1.60 19.30 7.58
C PHE A 591 2.59 20.48 7.60
N PRO A 592 3.77 20.32 8.23
CA PRO A 592 4.43 19.08 8.66
C PRO A 592 3.81 18.44 9.92
N SER A 593 3.98 17.10 10.00
CA SER A 593 3.63 16.36 11.21
C SER A 593 4.52 16.80 12.40
N PRO A 594 3.99 16.89 13.62
CA PRO A 594 4.78 17.27 14.80
C PRO A 594 5.94 16.32 15.07
N MET A 595 5.82 15.04 14.68
CA MET A 595 6.88 14.04 14.85
C MET A 595 8.11 14.36 13.98
N CYS A 596 7.91 15.04 12.85
CA CYS A 596 8.97 15.30 11.86
C CYS A 596 9.68 16.64 12.05
N THR A 597 9.23 17.48 12.97
CA THR A 597 9.76 18.85 13.14
C THR A 597 11.11 18.91 13.86
N ASN A 598 11.48 17.84 14.58
CA ASN A 598 12.71 17.78 15.37
C ASN A 598 13.92 17.26 14.58
N SER A 599 13.74 16.78 13.36
CA SER A 599 14.78 16.25 12.50
C SER A 599 14.77 16.95 11.14
N MET A 600 15.89 17.55 10.73
CA MET A 600 16.00 18.16 9.40
C MET A 600 15.73 17.15 8.28
N ARG A 601 16.17 15.90 8.44
CA ARG A 601 15.93 14.84 7.47
C ARG A 601 14.43 14.54 7.30
N GLU A 602 13.70 14.45 8.40
CA GLU A 602 12.25 14.20 8.39
C GLU A 602 11.48 15.42 7.89
N LEU A 603 11.94 16.64 8.24
CA LEU A 603 11.33 17.87 7.74
C LEU A 603 11.52 18.00 6.21
N GLU A 604 12.68 17.62 5.69
CA GLU A 604 12.90 17.55 4.24
C GLU A 604 12.00 16.52 3.55
N GLU A 605 11.70 15.40 4.21
CA GLU A 605 10.75 14.41 3.69
C GLU A 605 9.31 14.95 3.67
N GLU A 606 8.87 15.63 4.72
CA GLU A 606 7.57 16.32 4.72
C GLU A 606 7.49 17.40 3.62
N ARG A 607 8.60 18.11 3.32
CA ARG A 607 8.64 19.04 2.18
C ARG A 607 8.54 18.32 0.83
N ARG A 608 9.19 17.15 0.68
CA ARG A 608 9.00 16.29 -0.51
C ARG A 608 7.56 15.82 -0.63
N LEU A 609 6.90 15.53 0.50
CA LEU A 609 5.50 15.15 0.50
C LEU A 609 4.59 16.27 -0.05
N LEU A 610 4.82 17.53 0.33
CA LEU A 610 4.11 18.67 -0.27
C LEU A 610 4.48 18.86 -1.75
N TYR A 611 5.75 18.69 -2.11
CA TYR A 611 6.18 18.69 -3.51
C TYR A 611 5.43 17.62 -4.33
N VAL A 612 5.27 16.41 -3.79
CA VAL A 612 4.47 15.36 -4.42
C VAL A 612 3.03 15.83 -4.59
N ALA A 613 2.39 16.41 -3.55
CA ALA A 613 1.02 16.87 -3.62
C ALA A 613 0.81 17.91 -4.75
N ILE A 614 1.66 18.93 -4.80
CA ILE A 614 1.58 19.99 -5.83
C ILE A 614 1.78 19.41 -7.23
N THR A 615 2.74 18.50 -7.40
CA THR A 615 3.05 17.89 -8.71
C THR A 615 2.04 16.86 -9.19
N ARG A 616 0.96 16.58 -8.40
CA ARG A 616 -0.19 15.80 -8.89
C ARG A 616 -1.14 16.64 -9.75
N ALA A 617 -1.09 17.97 -9.63
CA ALA A 617 -1.93 18.87 -10.37
C ALA A 617 -1.45 19.05 -11.82
N GLU A 618 -2.40 19.00 -12.76
CA GLU A 618 -2.14 19.33 -14.17
C GLU A 618 -2.40 20.82 -14.43
N LYS A 619 -3.60 21.31 -14.06
CA LYS A 619 -4.09 22.66 -14.39
C LYS A 619 -4.25 23.57 -13.17
N HIS A 620 -4.91 23.07 -12.12
CA HIS A 620 -5.25 23.85 -10.94
C HIS A 620 -4.71 23.20 -9.66
N CYS A 621 -4.02 24.01 -8.84
CA CYS A 621 -3.54 23.61 -7.53
C CYS A 621 -4.01 24.61 -6.49
N ILE A 622 -4.89 24.16 -5.58
CA ILE A 622 -5.48 24.97 -4.52
C ILE A 622 -4.98 24.46 -3.17
N LEU A 623 -4.39 25.35 -2.39
CA LEU A 623 -3.86 25.09 -1.07
C LEU A 623 -4.81 25.68 -0.03
N THR A 624 -5.16 24.94 1.03
CA THR A 624 -6.01 25.46 2.11
C THR A 624 -5.39 25.22 3.48
N CYS A 625 -5.70 26.10 4.42
CA CYS A 625 -5.31 26.00 5.81
C CYS A 625 -6.40 26.57 6.72
N ALA A 626 -6.67 25.91 7.85
CA ALA A 626 -7.62 26.40 8.85
C ALA A 626 -6.90 26.97 10.07
N GLN A 627 -7.46 28.03 10.70
CA GLN A 627 -6.91 28.63 11.90
C GLN A 627 -7.21 27.78 13.15
N ASN A 628 -8.30 27.03 13.13
CA ASN A 628 -8.67 26.13 14.22
C ASN A 628 -9.29 24.83 13.71
N ARG A 629 -9.06 23.75 14.46
CA ARG A 629 -9.61 22.41 14.19
C ARG A 629 -10.04 21.73 15.48
N PHE A 630 -11.09 20.91 15.37
CA PHE A 630 -11.49 20.06 16.48
C PHE A 630 -10.70 18.73 16.41
N ARG A 631 -9.77 18.55 17.38
CA ARG A 631 -8.91 17.37 17.49
C ARG A 631 -8.83 16.88 18.93
N TYR A 632 -8.80 15.58 19.13
CA TYR A 632 -8.67 14.96 20.46
C TYR A 632 -9.67 15.47 21.51
N GLY A 633 -10.89 15.83 21.09
CA GLY A 633 -11.94 16.31 21.99
C GLY A 633 -11.86 17.79 22.35
N ARG A 634 -10.97 18.57 21.75
CA ARG A 634 -10.79 20.01 21.98
C ARG A 634 -10.54 20.80 20.70
N MET A 635 -10.78 22.11 20.77
CA MET A 635 -10.37 23.03 19.71
C MET A 635 -8.87 23.31 19.82
N GLU A 636 -8.14 23.07 18.74
CA GLU A 636 -6.72 23.40 18.60
C GLU A 636 -6.58 24.57 17.62
N TYR A 637 -5.69 25.51 17.94
CA TYR A 637 -5.38 26.66 17.11
C TYR A 637 -4.00 26.45 16.52
N ASP A 638 -3.92 26.42 15.19
CA ASP A 638 -2.69 26.19 14.47
C ASP A 638 -2.35 27.41 13.59
N THR A 639 -1.07 27.56 13.29
CA THR A 639 -0.58 28.56 12.33
C THR A 639 -0.41 27.91 10.96
N PRO A 640 -0.50 28.71 9.87
CA PRO A 640 -0.25 28.19 8.54
C PRO A 640 1.13 27.52 8.44
N SER A 641 1.18 26.42 7.71
CA SER A 641 2.40 25.62 7.50
C SER A 641 3.58 26.48 7.08
N ARG A 642 4.75 26.21 7.66
CA ARG A 642 6.02 26.82 7.26
C ARG A 642 6.35 26.63 5.80
N PHE A 643 5.89 25.54 5.18
CA PHE A 643 6.11 25.23 3.79
C PHE A 643 5.46 26.20 2.81
N ILE A 644 4.38 26.89 3.22
CA ILE A 644 3.78 27.94 2.40
C ILE A 644 4.78 29.08 2.16
N ARG A 645 5.64 29.36 3.14
CA ARG A 645 6.71 30.39 3.00
C ARG A 645 7.91 29.92 2.18
N ASP A 646 8.01 28.62 1.93
CA ASP A 646 9.09 28.06 1.10
C ASP A 646 8.75 28.18 -0.39
N ILE A 647 7.49 28.45 -0.74
CA ILE A 647 7.04 28.74 -2.11
C ILE A 647 7.26 30.23 -2.38
N ASP A 648 7.82 30.55 -3.56
CA ASP A 648 8.04 31.94 -3.94
C ASP A 648 6.70 32.72 -3.98
N PRO A 649 6.59 33.86 -3.26
CA PRO A 649 5.31 34.59 -3.13
C PRO A 649 4.71 35.04 -4.47
N GLU A 650 5.53 35.23 -5.50
CA GLU A 650 5.07 35.61 -6.85
C GLU A 650 4.28 34.47 -7.53
N LEU A 651 4.42 33.23 -7.07
CA LEU A 651 3.77 32.06 -7.59
C LEU A 651 2.48 31.69 -6.83
N LEU A 652 2.20 32.42 -5.73
CA LEU A 652 1.00 32.24 -4.91
C LEU A 652 0.00 33.40 -5.14
N GLN A 653 -1.27 33.04 -5.18
CA GLN A 653 -2.39 33.98 -5.09
C GLN A 653 -3.14 33.73 -3.77
N VAL A 654 -2.99 34.67 -2.83
CA VAL A 654 -3.65 34.58 -1.53
C VAL A 654 -5.05 35.18 -1.64
N HIS A 655 -6.09 34.40 -1.34
CA HIS A 655 -7.46 34.88 -1.24
C HIS A 655 -7.76 35.23 0.20
N SER A 656 -7.81 36.53 0.54
CA SER A 656 -8.33 36.99 1.82
C SER A 656 -9.83 37.25 1.66
N GLU A 657 -10.68 36.49 2.37
CA GLU A 657 -12.07 36.94 2.49
C GLU A 657 -12.11 38.22 3.28
N ALA A 658 -12.85 39.19 2.78
CA ALA A 658 -13.04 40.49 3.42
C ALA A 658 -13.83 40.30 4.73
N GLY A 659 -13.12 40.21 5.87
CA GLY A 659 -13.78 40.06 7.18
C GLY A 659 -12.88 39.89 8.39
N GLY A 660 -11.58 39.69 8.22
CA GLY A 660 -10.66 39.55 9.34
C GLY A 660 -9.28 40.10 9.00
N ALA A 661 -8.96 41.28 9.47
CA ALA A 661 -7.64 41.89 9.33
C ALA A 661 -6.57 41.10 10.10
N GLY A 662 -6.08 40.00 9.52
CA GLY A 662 -4.88 39.34 9.90
C GLY A 662 -3.88 39.46 8.76
N SER A 663 -3.18 40.58 8.71
CA SER A 663 -2.07 40.83 7.78
C SER A 663 -1.07 39.68 7.85
N PHE A 664 -0.95 38.90 6.79
CA PHE A 664 0.25 38.08 6.51
C PHE A 664 1.39 39.06 6.17
N GLY A 665 1.92 39.74 7.25
CA GLY A 665 2.93 40.75 7.10
C GLY A 665 4.22 40.16 6.59
N ALA A 666 4.68 40.63 5.46
CA ALA A 666 6.09 40.61 5.09
C ALA A 666 6.89 41.21 6.24
N PRO A 667 8.10 40.73 6.58
CA PRO A 667 8.92 41.31 7.61
C PRO A 667 9.20 42.77 7.24
N GLN A 668 8.63 43.72 7.99
CA GLN A 668 9.02 45.14 7.88
C GLN A 668 10.51 45.21 8.14
N ARG A 669 11.26 45.44 7.08
CA ARG A 669 12.60 46.01 7.23
C ARG A 669 12.42 47.36 7.92
N LYS A 670 12.68 47.44 9.24
CA LYS A 670 12.89 48.70 9.94
C LYS A 670 14.07 49.38 9.26
N ALA A 671 13.74 50.40 8.49
CA ALA A 671 14.72 51.36 8.00
C ALA A 671 15.27 52.06 9.23
N TYR A 672 16.51 51.82 9.54
CA TYR A 672 17.31 52.66 10.46
C TYR A 672 17.47 54.00 9.82
N ASN A 673 16.68 54.99 10.20
CA ASN A 673 16.98 56.38 9.94
C ASN A 673 18.14 56.81 10.82
N ARG A 674 19.26 57.07 10.15
CA ARG A 674 20.37 57.81 10.69
C ARG A 674 19.92 59.25 10.97
N TYR A 675 19.83 59.63 12.24
CA TYR A 675 19.90 61.02 12.64
C TYR A 675 21.21 61.26 13.35
N ASP A 676 21.94 62.18 12.76
CA ASP A 676 23.20 62.76 13.17
C ASP A 676 22.91 63.86 14.23
N GLY A 677 23.82 64.01 15.16
CA GLY A 677 24.00 65.32 15.81
C GLY A 677 23.79 65.41 17.29
N GLY A 678 24.81 65.63 18.07
CA GLY A 678 24.70 66.43 19.26
C GLY A 678 25.36 65.91 20.54
N ALA A 679 26.49 66.43 20.79
CA ALA A 679 27.50 66.30 21.83
C ALA A 679 27.07 66.58 23.31
N TYR A 680 27.99 66.16 24.16
CA TYR A 680 28.32 66.57 25.55
C TYR A 680 27.88 65.67 26.71
N GLY A 681 28.92 65.19 27.43
CA GLY A 681 28.94 65.19 28.85
C GLY A 681 29.51 63.99 29.57
N THR A 682 30.83 63.92 29.69
CA THR A 682 31.70 63.52 30.84
C THR A 682 31.12 62.71 32.01
N GLY A 683 31.87 61.63 32.38
CA GLY A 683 31.84 61.17 33.77
C GLY A 683 32.14 59.72 34.04
N THR A 684 33.45 59.39 34.11
CA THR A 684 34.16 58.56 35.12
C THR A 684 33.64 57.22 35.61
N THR A 685 34.39 56.18 35.32
CA THR A 685 35.00 55.13 36.22
C THR A 685 34.13 54.19 37.04
N GLY A 686 34.50 52.91 36.94
CA GLY A 686 34.42 51.97 38.04
C GLY A 686 34.00 50.52 37.62
N GLY A 687 35.00 49.68 37.45
CA GLY A 687 34.78 48.24 37.27
C GLY A 687 34.32 47.61 38.56
N TYR A 688 33.73 46.44 38.45
CA TYR A 688 34.02 45.22 39.22
C TYR A 688 33.13 44.05 38.76
N SER A 689 33.77 42.98 38.49
CA SER A 689 33.23 41.64 38.30
C SER A 689 32.53 41.17 39.54
N ARG A 690 31.36 40.49 39.41
CA ARG A 690 31.01 39.34 40.25
C ARG A 690 29.83 38.56 39.64
N SER A 691 30.07 37.27 39.48
CA SER A 691 29.12 36.18 39.28
C SER A 691 27.97 36.21 40.31
N SER A 692 26.74 36.07 39.89
CA SER A 692 25.69 35.53 40.74
C SER A 692 24.76 34.62 39.97
N ARG A 693 24.75 33.39 40.46
CA ARG A 693 23.74 32.36 40.20
C ARG A 693 22.37 32.97 40.50
N TYR A 694 21.41 32.79 39.59
CA TYR A 694 19.99 32.85 39.95
C TYR A 694 19.42 31.46 39.83
N GLU A 695 19.09 30.87 40.96
CA GLU A 695 18.14 29.78 41.14
C GLU A 695 16.72 30.36 40.90
N SER A 696 15.97 29.82 39.95
CA SER A 696 14.57 30.11 39.80
C SER A 696 13.76 29.07 40.57
N GLU A 697 13.18 29.50 41.68
CA GLU A 697 12.15 28.74 42.40
C GLU A 697 10.90 28.60 41.53
N GLY A 698 10.45 27.37 41.30
CA GLY A 698 9.18 27.03 40.67
C GLY A 698 8.02 27.16 41.68
N PRO A 699 6.77 27.26 41.24
CA PRO A 699 5.60 27.50 42.07
C PRO A 699 5.36 26.40 43.10
N GLU A 700 4.87 26.78 44.30
CA GLU A 700 4.69 25.98 45.50
C GLU A 700 3.80 24.70 45.42
N TRP A 701 3.11 24.45 44.32
CA TRP A 701 2.24 23.29 44.15
C TRP A 701 2.95 22.01 43.74
N MET A 702 4.24 22.04 43.48
CA MET A 702 5.05 20.85 43.09
C MET A 702 5.75 20.17 44.27
N GLN A 703 5.58 20.63 45.50
CA GLN A 703 6.18 20.01 46.66
C GLN A 703 5.11 19.33 47.54
N ASN A 704 5.18 18.01 47.63
CA ASN A 704 4.50 17.06 48.51
C ASN A 704 3.01 16.72 48.26
N PRO A 705 2.71 15.51 47.71
CA PRO A 705 1.39 14.95 47.90
C PRO A 705 1.33 14.17 49.24
N ARG A 706 0.58 14.68 50.24
CA ARG A 706 0.08 13.90 51.35
C ARG A 706 -1.21 13.17 50.95
N PRO A 707 -1.44 11.90 51.28
CA PRO A 707 -2.68 11.22 51.00
C PRO A 707 -3.78 11.68 51.94
N VAL A 708 -4.84 12.30 51.40
CA VAL A 708 -6.07 12.56 52.13
C VAL A 708 -7.00 11.37 51.97
N ALA A 709 -7.20 10.63 53.07
CA ALA A 709 -8.23 9.61 53.14
C ALA A 709 -9.59 10.28 53.29
N THR A 710 -10.40 10.28 52.23
CA THR A 710 -11.81 10.65 52.30
C THR A 710 -12.66 9.38 52.50
N GLN A 711 -13.25 9.26 53.67
CA GLN A 711 -14.33 8.32 53.98
C GLN A 711 -15.56 8.68 53.19
N PHE A 712 -15.95 7.84 52.23
CA PHE A 712 -17.27 7.89 51.60
C PHE A 712 -18.29 7.19 52.49
N LYS A 713 -19.29 7.92 52.98
CA LYS A 713 -20.51 7.37 53.57
C LYS A 713 -21.32 6.70 52.46
N ALA A 714 -21.71 5.44 52.67
CA ALA A 714 -22.56 4.66 51.80
C ALA A 714 -24.00 5.22 51.86
N ASP A 715 -24.55 5.57 50.69
CA ASP A 715 -25.98 5.84 50.50
C ASP A 715 -26.77 4.51 50.37
N PRO A 716 -28.04 4.49 50.81
CA PRO A 716 -28.80 3.25 50.96
C PRO A 716 -29.27 2.74 49.59
N LYS A 717 -29.23 1.42 49.42
CA LYS A 717 -29.68 0.65 48.24
C LYS A 717 -31.13 1.01 47.87
N PRO A 718 -31.45 1.22 46.57
CA PRO A 718 -32.82 1.31 46.09
C PRO A 718 -33.48 -0.10 46.06
N ARG A 719 -34.73 -0.13 46.52
CA ARG A 719 -35.62 -1.28 46.55
C ARG A 719 -35.88 -1.79 45.10
N ALA A 720 -35.78 -3.08 44.88
CA ALA A 720 -36.11 -3.76 43.64
C ALA A 720 -37.59 -3.55 43.28
N VAL A 721 -37.86 -3.03 42.10
CA VAL A 721 -39.18 -2.97 41.45
C VAL A 721 -39.24 -4.14 40.47
N ALA A 722 -40.32 -4.94 40.59
CA ALA A 722 -40.60 -6.08 39.73
C ALA A 722 -40.73 -5.67 38.25
N PRO A 723 -40.36 -6.51 37.29
CA PRO A 723 -40.45 -6.20 35.88
C PRO A 723 -41.89 -6.18 35.39
N ARG A 724 -42.33 -5.03 34.85
CA ARG A 724 -43.56 -4.93 34.04
C ARG A 724 -43.33 -5.59 32.68
N GLN A 725 -44.30 -6.40 32.25
CA GLN A 725 -44.32 -6.96 30.89
C GLN A 725 -44.40 -5.85 29.85
N PRO A 726 -43.77 -6.00 28.67
CA PRO A 726 -43.83 -5.01 27.60
C PRO A 726 -45.20 -5.05 26.92
N GLU A 727 -45.88 -3.92 26.89
CA GLU A 727 -47.03 -3.68 26.04
C GLU A 727 -46.66 -3.74 24.57
N LYS A 728 -47.47 -4.40 23.76
CA LYS A 728 -47.33 -4.48 22.31
C LYS A 728 -47.46 -3.09 21.66
N PRO A 729 -46.58 -2.71 20.71
CA PRO A 729 -46.73 -1.46 20.00
C PRO A 729 -47.99 -1.48 19.11
N VAL A 730 -48.82 -0.50 19.26
CA VAL A 730 -49.97 -0.20 18.41
C VAL A 730 -49.47 0.39 17.11
N ASN A 731 -49.83 -0.22 16.00
CA ASN A 731 -49.46 0.17 14.63
C ASN A 731 -50.39 1.31 14.14
N PRO A 732 -49.94 2.52 13.83
CA PRO A 732 -50.81 3.64 13.46
C PRO A 732 -51.13 3.75 11.97
N PHE A 733 -50.77 2.81 11.12
CA PHE A 733 -51.17 2.87 9.70
C PHE A 733 -51.90 1.59 9.27
N GLY A 734 -53.17 1.79 8.91
CA GLY A 734 -54.09 0.78 8.45
C GLY A 734 -53.61 0.06 7.20
N ALA A 735 -54.11 -1.16 7.13
CA ALA A 735 -54.03 -2.11 6.03
C ALA A 735 -54.28 -1.46 4.67
N ASN A 736 -53.35 -1.66 3.73
CA ASN A 736 -53.54 -1.98 2.32
C ASN A 736 -52.29 -1.71 1.49
N PHE A 737 -51.32 -2.63 1.55
CA PHE A 737 -50.39 -2.82 0.44
C PHE A 737 -50.21 -4.32 0.24
N LYS A 738 -50.98 -4.90 -0.68
CA LYS A 738 -50.64 -6.18 -1.30
C LYS A 738 -49.39 -5.98 -2.15
N ARG A 739 -48.24 -6.50 -1.69
CA ARG A 739 -47.10 -6.72 -2.55
C ARG A 739 -47.39 -7.86 -3.51
N VAL A 740 -47.57 -7.51 -4.75
CA VAL A 740 -47.56 -8.44 -5.87
C VAL A 740 -46.12 -8.82 -6.11
N TYR A 741 -45.67 -9.94 -5.59
CA TYR A 741 -44.48 -10.60 -6.08
C TYR A 741 -44.85 -11.30 -7.38
N ASN A 742 -44.54 -10.65 -8.50
CA ASN A 742 -44.40 -11.39 -9.75
C ASN A 742 -43.03 -12.11 -9.67
N ALA A 743 -43.07 -13.36 -9.26
CA ALA A 743 -42.00 -14.29 -9.53
C ALA A 743 -41.93 -14.47 -11.06
N VAL A 744 -41.04 -13.73 -11.69
CA VAL A 744 -40.58 -14.04 -13.04
C VAL A 744 -39.73 -15.29 -12.89
N ALA A 745 -40.29 -16.44 -13.32
CA ALA A 745 -39.50 -17.64 -13.50
C ALA A 745 -38.28 -17.32 -14.38
N PRO A 746 -37.10 -17.82 -14.05
CA PRO A 746 -35.95 -17.63 -14.91
C PRO A 746 -36.25 -18.23 -16.27
N ARG A 747 -36.25 -17.40 -17.30
CA ARG A 747 -36.21 -17.88 -18.68
C ARG A 747 -34.94 -18.74 -18.80
N PRO A 748 -35.03 -19.92 -19.44
CA PRO A 748 -33.86 -20.71 -19.73
C PRO A 748 -32.90 -19.81 -20.54
N MET A 749 -31.69 -19.62 -20.04
CA MET A 749 -30.59 -18.98 -20.78
C MET A 749 -30.45 -19.76 -22.08
N ALA A 750 -30.51 -19.05 -23.19
CA ALA A 750 -30.16 -19.60 -24.49
C ALA A 750 -28.80 -20.28 -24.35
N SER A 751 -28.72 -21.54 -24.81
CA SER A 751 -27.51 -22.32 -24.89
C SER A 751 -26.38 -21.46 -25.45
N ALA A 752 -25.23 -21.49 -24.80
CA ALA A 752 -24.00 -20.83 -25.29
C ALA A 752 -23.83 -21.20 -26.78
N PRO A 753 -23.55 -20.24 -27.69
CA PRO A 753 -23.27 -20.55 -29.06
C PRO A 753 -22.09 -21.51 -29.10
N SER A 754 -22.29 -22.65 -29.78
CA SER A 754 -21.22 -23.64 -29.94
C SER A 754 -20.08 -23.03 -30.70
N ALA A 755 -18.84 -23.40 -30.34
CA ALA A 755 -17.60 -22.96 -31.00
C ALA A 755 -17.58 -23.25 -32.54
N SER A 756 -18.56 -23.99 -33.04
CA SER A 756 -18.80 -24.30 -34.45
C SER A 756 -19.27 -23.15 -35.32
N ASP A 757 -19.73 -22.04 -34.75
CA ASP A 757 -20.32 -20.92 -35.49
C ASP A 757 -19.38 -19.70 -35.63
N LEU A 758 -18.20 -19.78 -35.02
CA LEU A 758 -17.22 -18.70 -35.08
C LEU A 758 -16.36 -18.82 -36.35
N ARG A 759 -16.25 -17.72 -37.11
CA ARG A 759 -15.43 -17.63 -38.36
C ARG A 759 -14.48 -16.45 -38.26
N GLU A 760 -13.37 -16.52 -38.95
CA GLU A 760 -12.50 -15.35 -39.15
C GLU A 760 -13.29 -14.20 -39.78
N GLY A 761 -13.14 -13.01 -39.26
CA GLY A 761 -13.93 -11.83 -39.62
C GLY A 761 -15.22 -11.65 -38.81
N ALA A 762 -15.65 -12.62 -37.98
CA ALA A 762 -16.83 -12.46 -37.16
C ALA A 762 -16.61 -11.40 -36.05
N ARG A 763 -17.63 -10.61 -35.76
CA ARG A 763 -17.61 -9.67 -34.63
C ARG A 763 -18.17 -10.36 -33.41
N ILE A 764 -17.43 -10.28 -32.33
CA ILE A 764 -17.81 -10.84 -31.03
C ILE A 764 -17.84 -9.75 -29.97
N GLU A 765 -18.67 -9.95 -28.96
CA GLU A 765 -18.68 -9.18 -27.73
C GLU A 765 -18.26 -10.09 -26.59
N HIS A 766 -17.08 -9.83 -26.02
CA HIS A 766 -16.54 -10.57 -24.87
C HIS A 766 -16.81 -9.76 -23.60
N MET A 767 -17.27 -10.44 -22.55
CA MET A 767 -17.69 -9.77 -21.31
C MET A 767 -16.60 -8.89 -20.70
N ARG A 768 -15.34 -9.28 -20.83
CA ARG A 768 -14.18 -8.57 -20.24
C ARG A 768 -13.49 -7.60 -21.19
N PHE A 769 -13.45 -7.91 -22.51
CA PHE A 769 -12.66 -7.15 -23.48
C PHE A 769 -13.52 -6.29 -24.41
N GLY A 770 -14.85 -6.37 -24.28
CA GLY A 770 -15.79 -5.62 -25.12
C GLY A 770 -15.94 -6.19 -26.54
N VAL A 771 -16.23 -5.31 -27.48
CA VAL A 771 -16.46 -5.70 -28.88
C VAL A 771 -15.13 -5.84 -29.62
N GLY A 772 -14.98 -6.96 -30.35
CA GLY A 772 -13.78 -7.23 -31.14
C GLY A 772 -14.10 -8.01 -32.40
N THR A 773 -13.14 -8.11 -33.32
CA THR A 773 -13.23 -8.88 -34.58
C THR A 773 -12.26 -10.04 -34.54
N VAL A 774 -12.72 -11.21 -34.86
CA VAL A 774 -11.89 -12.45 -34.93
C VAL A 774 -10.95 -12.33 -36.13
N VAL A 775 -9.66 -12.28 -35.86
CA VAL A 775 -8.61 -12.14 -36.89
C VAL A 775 -8.15 -13.50 -37.39
N ARG A 776 -8.04 -14.50 -36.48
CA ARG A 776 -7.53 -15.82 -36.82
C ARG A 776 -8.06 -16.88 -35.85
N ILE A 777 -8.30 -18.09 -36.37
CA ILE A 777 -8.69 -19.25 -35.57
C ILE A 777 -7.67 -20.37 -35.79
N GLU A 778 -7.09 -20.89 -34.72
CA GLU A 778 -6.05 -21.94 -34.75
C GLU A 778 -6.45 -23.14 -33.87
N GLY A 779 -6.02 -24.34 -34.28
CA GLY A 779 -6.32 -25.56 -33.52
C GLY A 779 -7.65 -26.21 -33.89
N THR A 780 -7.90 -27.41 -33.32
CA THR A 780 -9.13 -28.16 -33.55
C THR A 780 -9.63 -28.79 -32.25
N GLY A 781 -10.98 -28.86 -32.09
CA GLY A 781 -11.62 -29.46 -30.92
C GLY A 781 -11.49 -28.57 -29.67
N GLU A 782 -11.13 -29.17 -28.53
CA GLU A 782 -11.05 -28.46 -27.23
C GLU A 782 -9.92 -27.44 -27.12
N ASN A 783 -8.93 -27.51 -28.00
CA ASN A 783 -7.76 -26.59 -28.02
C ASN A 783 -7.87 -25.53 -29.10
N THR A 784 -9.07 -25.23 -29.58
CA THR A 784 -9.28 -24.18 -30.58
C THR A 784 -9.10 -22.79 -29.94
N LYS A 785 -8.18 -22.02 -30.53
CA LYS A 785 -7.86 -20.64 -30.11
C LYS A 785 -8.32 -19.65 -31.15
N ALA A 786 -8.92 -18.54 -30.73
CA ALA A 786 -9.25 -17.42 -31.60
C ALA A 786 -8.41 -16.19 -31.23
N THR A 787 -7.73 -15.64 -32.21
CA THR A 787 -7.10 -14.32 -32.07
C THR A 787 -8.13 -13.26 -32.44
N VAL A 788 -8.47 -12.39 -31.49
CA VAL A 788 -9.51 -11.37 -31.60
C VAL A 788 -8.91 -9.99 -31.38
N GLU A 789 -9.19 -9.07 -32.30
CA GLU A 789 -8.81 -7.67 -32.18
C GLU A 789 -9.97 -6.89 -31.55
N PHE A 790 -9.81 -6.51 -30.29
CA PHE A 790 -10.82 -5.76 -29.54
C PHE A 790 -10.62 -4.25 -29.67
N THR A 791 -11.71 -3.51 -29.78
CA THR A 791 -11.69 -2.07 -30.00
C THR A 791 -10.99 -1.31 -28.86
N ASN A 792 -11.12 -1.78 -27.61
CA ASN A 792 -10.60 -1.11 -26.42
C ASN A 792 -9.48 -1.88 -25.71
N ALA A 793 -9.26 -3.16 -26.05
CA ALA A 793 -8.33 -4.02 -25.35
C ALA A 793 -7.19 -4.58 -26.23
N GLY A 794 -7.09 -4.14 -27.51
CA GLY A 794 -6.10 -4.65 -28.44
C GLY A 794 -6.34 -6.09 -28.86
N THR A 795 -5.31 -6.74 -29.42
CA THR A 795 -5.40 -8.12 -29.90
C THR A 795 -5.20 -9.09 -28.72
N LYS A 796 -6.14 -10.02 -28.55
CA LYS A 796 -6.11 -11.08 -27.52
C LYS A 796 -6.30 -12.44 -28.18
N GLN A 797 -5.62 -13.44 -27.64
CA GLN A 797 -5.83 -14.84 -28.02
C GLN A 797 -6.72 -15.52 -26.97
N LEU A 798 -7.87 -16.02 -27.42
CA LEU A 798 -8.87 -16.64 -26.55
C LEU A 798 -8.94 -18.14 -26.80
N LEU A 799 -8.90 -18.96 -25.74
CA LEU A 799 -9.19 -20.38 -25.84
C LEU A 799 -10.71 -20.58 -25.85
N LEU A 800 -11.29 -20.97 -26.97
CA LEU A 800 -12.74 -20.94 -27.21
C LEU A 800 -13.56 -21.80 -26.23
N LYS A 801 -12.94 -22.84 -25.64
CA LYS A 801 -13.57 -23.68 -24.62
C LYS A 801 -13.96 -22.90 -23.35
N PHE A 802 -13.22 -21.86 -23.02
CA PHE A 802 -13.39 -21.10 -21.78
C PHE A 802 -13.85 -19.66 -22.02
N ALA A 803 -13.71 -19.14 -23.23
CA ALA A 803 -14.03 -17.76 -23.54
C ALA A 803 -15.55 -17.54 -23.58
N LYS A 804 -16.06 -16.63 -22.70
CA LYS A 804 -17.47 -16.23 -22.66
C LYS A 804 -17.69 -15.04 -23.58
N PHE A 805 -18.16 -15.32 -24.80
CA PHE A 805 -18.42 -14.27 -25.80
C PHE A 805 -19.79 -14.50 -26.48
N LYS A 806 -20.28 -13.44 -27.09
CA LYS A 806 -21.50 -13.46 -27.94
C LYS A 806 -21.11 -13.03 -29.34
N VAL A 807 -21.48 -13.80 -30.35
CA VAL A 807 -21.31 -13.39 -31.74
C VAL A 807 -22.38 -12.35 -32.06
N ILE A 808 -21.95 -11.16 -32.58
CA ILE A 808 -22.83 -10.02 -32.84
C ILE A 808 -22.86 -9.63 -34.33
N GLY A 809 -22.18 -10.37 -35.23
CA GLY A 809 -22.25 -10.11 -36.67
C GLY A 809 -21.20 -10.87 -37.46
#